data_f003f83befb7851efc987e0b2bbd1520
#
_entry.id   f003f83befb7851efc987e0b2bbd1520
#
_cell.length_a   1.000
_cell.length_b   1.000
_cell.length_c   1.000
_cell.angle_alpha   90.00
_cell.angle_beta   90.00
_cell.angle_gamma   90.00
#
_symmetry.space_group_name_H-M   'P 1'
#
loop_
_entity.id
_entity.type
_entity.pdbx_description
1 polymer ?
#
loop_
_entity_poly.entity_id
_entity_poly.type
_entity_poly.pdbx_seq_one_letter_code
_entity_poly.pdbx_strand_id
1 'polypeptide(L)'
;MKWLNGFLVATLLLQSVSLGVVGVQADEKTAFSEIEVHVTQKGVYNDQKMDSLTFRPLTEALSGQTVRIYPDNTRQEFLGLGGAMTESSAYNIAGLTEEQQNAIYQAYFSEEGAHYSLLRSSIGSVDFSIKSYSYDDTESPDPNLEHFSIADDHDFVIPAIKRAQTYRSDLKLFAAPWAPPAWMKKSGVRRGQTGTAAVNLIDNSLKPEYYDSYAHYFVKYLQAYAKEGIPVYSISLQNEAQNNPKWEATTWNSAQAADFIGNYLGPALEKNNLDPKLLVWDWDKGNDSMHGEGFIKYNLSLLQNEKARKYIDGIAFHWYAGDIWHEIAGKPMWSRDFYSLDAVKAKYPDIDLYATEACQEKGAWFNSFDPADRYIYDILNDFEHGTKSWIDWNLVLDHSGGPTQGVSNPVHAPILLDEHKNIVFQPSYYILKRLSQEIQPGSVSIESYSDTAIEKTAVKQADGSRVVFLGNVSDFAKTVNLVEGNAFTQVRLEPHSLTSLKYKPLDTTPQEPSDPTRSVFEKTSKMKPVAATASSYERNPIKNYEANSAIDESLDTRWASDWKDEESILFDLGESQYVDRLEFLFENNYNAKYSIWVSEDGQDFRQVSSISKNQFQTPNVNIDFPATKARYIKLQGEERANRYGYSIYNVLVTTLLERK
;
A
#
# COMPACT_ATOMS: atom_id res chain seq x y z
N MET A 1 25.54 6.83 85.87
CA MET A 1 25.78 5.46 86.35
C MET A 1 26.13 4.62 85.09
N LYS A 2 27.42 4.37 84.94
CA LYS A 2 28.10 3.04 85.02
C LYS A 2 27.49 2.05 83.94
N TRP A 3 28.16 1.37 83.06
CA TRP A 3 29.56 0.92 82.98
C TRP A 3 29.96 0.62 81.53
N LEU A 4 31.24 0.81 81.22
CA LEU A 4 32.02 0.24 80.11
C LEU A 4 31.98 -1.29 80.15
N ASN A 5 32.09 -1.90 78.97
CA ASN A 5 33.14 -2.93 78.75
C ASN A 5 33.35 -3.16 77.26
N GLY A 6 34.59 -3.04 76.84
CA GLY A 6 35.07 -3.30 75.50
C GLY A 6 35.41 -4.78 75.33
N PHE A 7 35.47 -5.19 74.08
CA PHE A 7 36.17 -6.38 73.62
C PHE A 7 36.94 -6.09 72.37
N LEU A 8 38.23 -6.27 72.41
CA LEU A 8 39.18 -6.35 71.35
C LEU A 8 38.87 -7.60 70.50
N VAL A 9 38.78 -7.49 69.17
CA VAL A 9 38.95 -8.63 68.29
C VAL A 9 39.91 -8.26 67.19
N ALA A 10 40.90 -9.12 67.04
CA ALA A 10 42.05 -9.01 66.17
C ALA A 10 41.72 -8.99 64.70
N THR A 11 42.38 -8.12 63.98
CA THR A 11 42.35 -8.03 62.51
C THR A 11 43.22 -9.13 61.89
N LEU A 12 42.65 -10.09 61.26
CA LEU A 12 43.34 -10.97 60.32
C LEU A 12 43.25 -10.39 58.91
N LEU A 13 44.37 -9.90 58.41
CA LEU A 13 44.59 -9.54 57.02
C LEU A 13 44.70 -10.81 56.17
N LEU A 14 43.66 -11.12 55.40
CA LEU A 14 43.76 -12.03 54.25
C LEU A 14 43.97 -11.18 52.99
N GLN A 15 45.19 -11.18 52.48
CA GLN A 15 45.48 -10.72 51.14
C GLN A 15 44.89 -11.71 50.13
N SER A 16 43.77 -11.35 49.50
CA SER A 16 43.28 -12.00 48.31
C SER A 16 43.99 -11.41 47.11
N VAL A 17 44.87 -12.20 46.48
CA VAL A 17 45.42 -11.93 45.14
C VAL A 17 44.26 -12.09 44.15
N SER A 18 43.70 -10.99 43.74
CA SER A 18 42.80 -10.97 42.58
C SER A 18 43.65 -11.04 41.32
N LEU A 19 43.71 -12.22 40.69
CA LEU A 19 44.07 -12.36 39.30
C LEU A 19 43.05 -11.62 38.49
N GLY A 20 43.37 -10.40 38.05
CA GLY A 20 42.61 -9.64 37.10
C GLY A 20 42.67 -10.38 35.76
N VAL A 21 41.63 -11.12 35.45
CA VAL A 21 41.34 -11.48 34.03
C VAL A 21 40.89 -10.16 33.37
N VAL A 22 41.85 -9.49 32.76
CA VAL A 22 41.52 -8.46 31.76
C VAL A 22 40.94 -9.24 30.60
N GLY A 23 39.62 -9.36 30.63
CA GLY A 23 38.84 -9.72 29.42
C GLY A 23 39.02 -8.58 28.46
N VAL A 24 39.92 -8.74 27.51
CA VAL A 24 39.87 -7.97 26.27
C VAL A 24 38.56 -8.41 25.60
N GLN A 25 37.49 -7.64 25.80
CA GLN A 25 36.38 -7.66 24.87
C GLN A 25 36.98 -7.15 23.57
N ALA A 26 37.33 -8.07 22.69
CA ALA A 26 37.50 -7.75 21.30
C ALA A 26 36.15 -7.14 20.88
N ASP A 27 36.15 -5.89 20.48
CA ASP A 27 35.07 -5.31 19.69
C ASP A 27 34.96 -6.17 18.45
N GLU A 28 34.07 -7.17 18.46
CA GLU A 28 33.70 -7.91 17.27
C GLU A 28 33.05 -6.87 16.35
N LYS A 29 33.80 -6.39 15.36
CA LYS A 29 33.33 -5.47 14.35
C LYS A 29 32.11 -6.09 13.69
N THR A 30 30.96 -5.48 13.87
CA THR A 30 29.76 -5.86 13.16
C THR A 30 29.97 -5.61 11.66
N ALA A 31 29.42 -6.48 10.83
CA ALA A 31 29.47 -6.35 9.36
C ALA A 31 28.62 -5.18 8.82
N PHE A 32 28.04 -4.35 9.69
CA PHE A 32 27.15 -3.24 9.35
C PHE A 32 27.59 -1.92 9.98
N SER A 33 27.24 -0.82 9.33
CA SER A 33 27.32 0.52 9.91
C SER A 33 26.39 0.66 11.13
N GLU A 34 26.56 1.74 11.88
CA GLU A 34 25.50 2.19 12.79
C GLU A 34 24.18 2.34 12.02
N ILE A 35 23.08 2.08 12.72
CA ILE A 35 21.72 2.20 12.19
C ILE A 35 21.21 3.59 12.51
N GLU A 36 20.96 4.40 11.50
CA GLU A 36 20.25 5.65 11.63
C GLU A 36 18.76 5.37 11.84
N VAL A 37 18.19 5.95 12.90
CA VAL A 37 16.81 5.70 13.33
C VAL A 37 16.00 6.98 13.25
N HIS A 38 14.87 6.93 12.55
CA HIS A 38 13.87 8.00 12.54
C HIS A 38 12.51 7.47 12.96
N VAL A 39 11.77 8.27 13.72
CA VAL A 39 10.43 7.91 14.22
C VAL A 39 9.47 9.07 14.00
N THR A 40 8.33 8.76 13.39
CA THR A 40 7.14 9.62 13.36
C THR A 40 6.04 8.94 14.16
N GLN A 41 5.53 9.58 15.20
CA GLN A 41 4.58 8.98 16.14
C GLN A 41 3.46 9.92 16.57
N LYS A 42 2.36 9.34 17.05
CA LYS A 42 1.22 10.07 17.59
C LYS A 42 1.64 10.93 18.79
N GLY A 43 1.18 12.19 18.80
CA GLY A 43 1.52 13.17 19.83
C GLY A 43 2.82 13.93 19.59
N VAL A 44 3.64 13.49 18.65
CA VAL A 44 4.85 14.19 18.19
C VAL A 44 4.78 14.30 16.66
N TYR A 45 4.19 15.39 16.21
CA TYR A 45 3.86 15.62 14.80
C TYR A 45 5.06 16.15 14.02
N ASN A 46 6.16 15.41 14.04
CA ASN A 46 7.33 15.64 13.19
C ASN A 46 8.13 14.33 13.08
N ASP A 47 9.02 14.27 12.11
CA ASP A 47 9.99 13.20 11.96
C ASP A 47 11.15 13.44 12.91
N GLN A 48 11.37 12.51 13.85
CA GLN A 48 12.41 12.62 14.88
C GLN A 48 13.57 11.68 14.61
N LYS A 49 14.78 12.22 14.52
CA LYS A 49 16.01 11.43 14.57
C LYS A 49 16.26 10.99 16.00
N MET A 50 16.36 9.68 16.20
CA MET A 50 16.63 9.04 17.49
C MET A 50 18.12 8.70 17.63
N ASP A 51 18.52 8.22 18.80
CA ASP A 51 19.84 7.65 19.00
C ASP A 51 20.07 6.47 18.05
N SER A 52 21.27 6.39 17.47
CA SER A 52 21.66 5.30 16.57
C SER A 52 21.66 3.96 17.28
N LEU A 53 21.30 2.90 16.56
CA LEU A 53 21.41 1.52 17.02
C LEU A 53 22.61 0.84 16.36
N THR A 54 23.04 -0.27 16.95
CA THR A 54 24.12 -1.10 16.39
C THR A 54 23.68 -2.54 16.32
N PHE A 55 24.10 -3.22 15.24
CA PHE A 55 23.97 -4.67 15.15
C PHE A 55 24.93 -5.37 16.12
N ARG A 56 24.51 -6.48 16.64
CA ARG A 56 25.30 -7.42 17.47
C ARG A 56 25.31 -8.79 16.78
N PRO A 57 26.39 -9.58 16.94
CA PRO A 57 26.42 -10.95 16.41
C PRO A 57 25.29 -11.80 16.99
N LEU A 58 24.66 -12.59 16.13
CA LEU A 58 23.62 -13.55 16.49
C LEU A 58 24.32 -14.88 16.90
N THR A 59 24.65 -15.00 18.16
CA THR A 59 25.38 -16.16 18.72
C THR A 59 24.46 -17.20 19.37
N GLU A 60 23.22 -16.83 19.69
CA GLU A 60 22.24 -17.67 20.36
C GLU A 60 20.84 -17.47 19.75
N ALA A 61 19.92 -18.41 20.03
CA ALA A 61 18.54 -18.28 19.60
C ALA A 61 17.88 -17.02 20.23
N LEU A 62 17.29 -16.19 19.38
CA LEU A 62 16.59 -14.97 19.84
C LEU A 62 15.32 -15.34 20.58
N SER A 63 15.10 -14.67 21.68
CA SER A 63 13.81 -14.65 22.37
C SER A 63 13.01 -13.43 21.91
N GLY A 64 11.69 -13.57 21.76
CA GLY A 64 10.79 -12.50 21.37
C GLY A 64 10.56 -12.42 19.85
N GLN A 65 9.81 -11.41 19.48
CA GLN A 65 9.36 -11.19 18.10
C GLN A 65 10.50 -10.76 17.18
N THR A 66 10.47 -11.18 15.92
CA THR A 66 11.58 -11.01 14.99
C THR A 66 11.11 -10.50 13.63
N VAL A 67 11.88 -9.59 13.05
CA VAL A 67 11.82 -9.18 11.65
C VAL A 67 13.13 -9.57 11.00
N ARG A 68 13.10 -10.37 9.93
CA ARG A 68 14.27 -10.80 9.15
C ARG A 68 14.28 -10.17 7.78
N ILE A 69 15.45 -9.78 7.32
CA ILE A 69 15.68 -9.17 6.01
C ILE A 69 16.53 -10.09 5.15
N TYR A 70 16.10 -10.27 3.90
CA TYR A 70 16.79 -11.09 2.89
C TYR A 70 17.17 -10.21 1.69
N PRO A 71 18.28 -9.47 1.74
CA PRO A 71 18.62 -8.43 0.77
C PRO A 71 18.98 -8.93 -0.63
N ASP A 72 19.24 -10.24 -0.77
CA ASP A 72 19.50 -10.88 -2.05
C ASP A 72 18.21 -11.31 -2.78
N ASN A 73 17.10 -11.38 -2.06
CA ASN A 73 15.77 -11.65 -2.61
C ASN A 73 15.10 -10.32 -2.98
N THR A 74 15.44 -9.80 -4.16
CA THR A 74 14.88 -8.54 -4.68
C THR A 74 13.54 -8.79 -5.35
N ARG A 75 12.67 -7.78 -5.25
CA ARG A 75 11.32 -7.77 -5.83
C ARG A 75 11.20 -6.62 -6.84
N GLN A 76 10.13 -5.81 -6.76
CA GLN A 76 9.92 -4.68 -7.66
C GLN A 76 10.93 -3.54 -7.44
N GLU A 77 11.27 -2.86 -8.54
CA GLU A 77 11.94 -1.56 -8.51
C GLU A 77 10.91 -0.46 -8.29
N PHE A 78 11.22 0.48 -7.41
CA PHE A 78 10.35 1.60 -7.10
C PHE A 78 10.51 2.77 -8.08
N LEU A 79 9.39 3.40 -8.42
CA LEU A 79 9.35 4.72 -9.07
C LEU A 79 9.31 5.86 -8.05
N GLY A 80 8.97 5.56 -6.80
CA GLY A 80 8.87 6.51 -5.71
C GLY A 80 7.44 6.85 -5.32
N LEU A 81 7.31 7.95 -4.58
CA LEU A 81 6.02 8.47 -4.10
C LEU A 81 5.71 9.84 -4.69
N GLY A 82 4.44 10.23 -4.61
CA GLY A 82 3.96 11.52 -5.07
C GLY A 82 2.59 11.90 -4.54
N GLY A 83 2.01 12.94 -5.14
CA GLY A 83 0.65 13.39 -4.86
C GLY A 83 0.02 14.05 -6.09
N ALA A 84 -1.29 14.31 -6.03
CA ALA A 84 -1.99 14.91 -7.15
C ALA A 84 -2.01 16.45 -7.07
N MET A 85 -1.55 17.08 -8.15
CA MET A 85 -1.75 18.50 -8.42
C MET A 85 -3.13 18.65 -9.09
N THR A 86 -4.19 18.57 -8.28
CA THR A 86 -5.55 18.90 -8.73
C THR A 86 -5.67 20.39 -8.97
N GLU A 87 -6.69 20.81 -9.71
CA GLU A 87 -6.98 22.24 -9.87
C GLU A 87 -7.23 22.92 -8.52
N SER A 88 -7.89 22.23 -7.58
CA SER A 88 -8.11 22.73 -6.21
C SER A 88 -6.80 22.91 -5.42
N SER A 89 -5.88 21.96 -5.52
CA SER A 89 -4.55 22.13 -4.91
C SER A 89 -3.78 23.32 -5.52
N ALA A 90 -3.77 23.40 -6.84
CA ALA A 90 -3.10 24.49 -7.57
C ALA A 90 -3.73 25.86 -7.25
N TYR A 91 -5.07 25.93 -7.18
CA TYR A 91 -5.83 27.12 -6.79
C TYR A 91 -5.51 27.57 -5.35
N ASN A 92 -5.50 26.63 -4.40
CA ASN A 92 -5.15 26.91 -3.01
C ASN A 92 -3.75 27.48 -2.90
N ILE A 93 -2.78 26.86 -3.58
CA ILE A 93 -1.38 27.32 -3.60
C ILE A 93 -1.28 28.72 -4.25
N ALA A 94 -1.92 28.94 -5.40
CA ALA A 94 -1.89 30.22 -6.10
C ALA A 94 -2.49 31.37 -5.28
N GLY A 95 -3.41 31.09 -4.36
CA GLY A 95 -4.00 32.05 -3.44
C GLY A 95 -3.16 32.45 -2.23
N LEU A 96 -1.92 31.96 -2.12
CA LEU A 96 -0.96 32.22 -1.04
C LEU A 96 0.09 33.28 -1.43
N THR A 97 0.83 33.78 -0.44
CA THR A 97 2.02 34.61 -0.72
C THR A 97 3.10 33.78 -1.41
N GLU A 98 4.01 34.45 -2.12
CA GLU A 98 5.13 33.75 -2.80
C GLU A 98 6.00 32.96 -1.82
N GLU A 99 6.21 33.48 -0.61
CA GLU A 99 6.96 32.80 0.45
C GLU A 99 6.24 31.49 0.87
N GLN A 100 4.94 31.53 1.06
CA GLN A 100 4.14 30.35 1.42
C GLN A 100 4.10 29.35 0.27
N GLN A 101 3.95 29.80 -0.99
CA GLN A 101 4.03 28.93 -2.16
C GLN A 101 5.37 28.19 -2.20
N ASN A 102 6.48 28.92 -2.06
CA ASN A 102 7.83 28.36 -2.04
C ASN A 102 7.98 27.31 -0.92
N ALA A 103 7.46 27.59 0.28
CA ALA A 103 7.50 26.65 1.39
C ALA A 103 6.78 25.33 1.07
N ILE A 104 5.64 25.37 0.36
CA ILE A 104 4.91 24.17 -0.06
C ILE A 104 5.69 23.39 -1.13
N TYR A 105 6.20 24.06 -2.16
CA TYR A 105 6.97 23.38 -3.20
C TYR A 105 8.28 22.78 -2.67
N GLN A 106 8.97 23.47 -1.76
CA GLN A 106 10.12 22.93 -1.04
C GLN A 106 9.73 21.70 -0.21
N ALA A 107 8.62 21.79 0.53
CA ALA A 107 8.16 20.70 1.37
C ALA A 107 7.88 19.41 0.57
N TYR A 108 7.34 19.52 -0.63
CA TYR A 108 7.03 18.34 -1.44
C TYR A 108 8.17 17.87 -2.33
N PHE A 109 8.92 18.80 -2.97
CA PHE A 109 9.76 18.44 -4.12
C PHE A 109 11.27 18.62 -3.88
N SER A 110 11.71 19.38 -2.86
CA SER A 110 13.13 19.49 -2.56
C SER A 110 13.69 18.22 -1.87
N GLU A 111 15.02 18.08 -1.88
CA GLU A 111 15.73 16.98 -1.22
C GLU A 111 15.51 16.97 0.31
N GLU A 112 15.39 18.14 0.93
CA GLU A 112 15.12 18.31 2.37
C GLU A 112 13.63 18.08 2.70
N GLY A 113 12.77 18.21 1.70
CA GLY A 113 11.33 17.96 1.78
C GLY A 113 10.97 16.49 1.66
N ALA A 114 9.78 16.18 1.17
CA ALA A 114 9.35 14.83 0.88
C ALA A 114 10.06 14.21 -0.34
N HIS A 115 10.67 15.05 -1.18
CA HIS A 115 11.40 14.64 -2.38
C HIS A 115 10.57 13.76 -3.32
N TYR A 116 9.30 14.15 -3.55
CA TYR A 116 8.38 13.43 -4.42
C TYR A 116 8.93 13.32 -5.84
N SER A 117 8.94 12.11 -6.39
CA SER A 117 9.35 11.82 -7.78
C SER A 117 8.17 11.73 -8.74
N LEU A 118 6.96 11.65 -8.21
CA LEU A 118 5.73 11.46 -8.97
C LEU A 118 4.78 12.62 -8.75
N LEU A 119 4.00 12.90 -9.78
CA LEU A 119 2.90 13.86 -9.74
C LEU A 119 1.72 13.27 -10.50
N ARG A 120 0.50 13.44 -10.02
CA ARG A 120 -0.71 13.07 -10.77
C ARG A 120 -1.51 14.33 -11.10
N SER A 121 -2.17 14.34 -12.28
CA SER A 121 -3.10 15.38 -12.67
C SER A 121 -4.26 14.78 -13.48
N SER A 122 -5.36 15.51 -13.54
CA SER A 122 -6.52 15.11 -14.35
C SER A 122 -6.39 15.54 -15.81
N ILE A 123 -7.09 14.82 -16.70
CA ILE A 123 -7.33 15.21 -18.08
C ILE A 123 -8.74 15.82 -18.13
N GLY A 124 -8.84 17.15 -18.04
CA GLY A 124 -10.07 17.90 -17.81
C GLY A 124 -10.43 17.99 -16.32
N SER A 125 -11.65 18.46 -16.04
CA SER A 125 -12.11 18.71 -14.66
C SER A 125 -12.47 17.45 -13.89
N VAL A 126 -12.43 17.57 -12.56
CA VAL A 126 -12.79 16.55 -11.56
C VAL A 126 -13.60 17.21 -10.42
N ASP A 127 -14.02 16.44 -9.43
CA ASP A 127 -14.66 16.98 -8.22
C ASP A 127 -13.79 18.02 -7.48
N PHE A 128 -12.44 17.85 -7.49
CA PHE A 128 -11.47 18.81 -6.97
C PHE A 128 -11.01 19.81 -8.05
N SER A 129 -11.96 20.34 -8.78
CA SER A 129 -11.78 21.47 -9.71
C SER A 129 -12.58 22.69 -9.26
N ILE A 130 -12.27 23.86 -9.82
CA ILE A 130 -12.96 25.12 -9.54
C ILE A 130 -14.20 25.25 -10.42
N LYS A 131 -14.13 24.71 -11.61
CA LYS A 131 -15.22 24.67 -12.59
C LYS A 131 -15.27 23.31 -13.30
N SER A 132 -16.40 23.02 -13.94
CA SER A 132 -16.55 21.81 -14.74
C SER A 132 -16.21 22.12 -16.20
N TYR A 133 -15.22 21.42 -16.78
CA TYR A 133 -14.79 21.57 -18.16
C TYR A 133 -14.22 20.27 -18.74
N SER A 134 -14.27 20.17 -20.07
CA SER A 134 -13.41 19.27 -20.85
C SER A 134 -12.64 20.10 -21.89
N TYR A 135 -11.72 19.49 -22.60
CA TYR A 135 -10.94 20.24 -23.58
C TYR A 135 -11.67 20.44 -24.93
N ASP A 136 -12.93 20.00 -25.04
CA ASP A 136 -13.74 20.17 -26.26
C ASP A 136 -15.25 20.26 -25.91
N ASP A 137 -15.61 21.26 -25.13
CA ASP A 137 -17.00 21.52 -24.73
C ASP A 137 -17.75 22.32 -25.78
N THR A 138 -18.32 21.62 -26.76
CA THR A 138 -19.08 22.17 -27.87
C THR A 138 -20.57 21.86 -27.73
N GLU A 139 -21.46 22.75 -28.23
CA GLU A 139 -22.91 22.50 -28.25
C GLU A 139 -23.32 21.35 -29.18
N SER A 140 -22.58 21.19 -30.27
CA SER A 140 -22.74 20.10 -31.25
C SER A 140 -21.54 19.19 -31.22
N PRO A 141 -21.67 17.87 -31.55
CA PRO A 141 -20.53 16.98 -31.64
C PRO A 141 -19.43 17.51 -32.55
N ASP A 142 -18.19 17.45 -32.11
CA ASP A 142 -16.96 17.79 -32.84
C ASP A 142 -16.04 16.58 -32.98
N PRO A 143 -16.37 15.61 -33.88
CA PRO A 143 -15.60 14.36 -34.00
C PRO A 143 -14.14 14.54 -34.44
N ASN A 144 -13.82 15.68 -35.06
CA ASN A 144 -12.46 16.02 -35.46
C ASN A 144 -11.67 16.77 -34.37
N LEU A 145 -12.33 17.16 -33.27
CA LEU A 145 -11.75 17.93 -32.17
C LEU A 145 -11.11 19.26 -32.64
N GLU A 146 -11.80 19.98 -33.55
CA GLU A 146 -11.31 21.26 -34.11
C GLU A 146 -11.27 22.34 -33.02
N HIS A 147 -12.10 22.21 -31.98
CA HIS A 147 -12.17 23.14 -30.84
C HIS A 147 -11.37 22.69 -29.61
N PHE A 148 -10.60 21.58 -29.72
CA PHE A 148 -9.81 21.10 -28.61
C PHE A 148 -8.83 22.14 -28.06
N SER A 149 -8.88 22.43 -26.75
CA SER A 149 -8.04 23.41 -26.08
C SER A 149 -7.79 23.03 -24.62
N ILE A 150 -6.54 23.14 -24.17
CA ILE A 150 -6.14 23.00 -22.78
C ILE A 150 -6.11 24.35 -22.04
N ALA A 151 -6.79 25.37 -22.56
CA ALA A 151 -6.71 26.75 -22.03
C ALA A 151 -7.10 26.85 -20.55
N ASP A 152 -8.05 26.04 -20.10
CA ASP A 152 -8.49 26.03 -18.69
C ASP A 152 -7.38 25.62 -17.72
N ASP A 153 -6.48 24.73 -18.13
CA ASP A 153 -5.36 24.27 -17.28
C ASP A 153 -4.29 25.35 -17.09
N HIS A 154 -4.23 26.36 -17.94
CA HIS A 154 -3.30 27.49 -17.81
C HIS A 154 -3.65 28.41 -16.65
N ASP A 155 -4.88 28.38 -16.12
CA ASP A 155 -5.23 29.20 -14.97
C ASP A 155 -4.48 28.80 -13.71
N PHE A 156 -4.32 27.47 -13.45
CA PHE A 156 -3.71 26.98 -12.21
C PHE A 156 -2.81 25.78 -12.42
N VAL A 157 -3.26 24.71 -13.11
CA VAL A 157 -2.62 23.39 -13.13
C VAL A 157 -1.24 23.44 -13.82
N ILE A 158 -1.16 23.96 -15.05
CA ILE A 158 0.11 24.04 -15.82
C ILE A 158 1.15 24.89 -15.09
N PRO A 159 0.83 26.10 -14.58
CA PRO A 159 1.78 26.89 -13.80
C PRO A 159 2.29 26.16 -12.55
N ALA A 160 1.40 25.45 -11.84
CA ALA A 160 1.76 24.69 -10.64
C ALA A 160 2.71 23.51 -10.95
N ILE A 161 2.44 22.75 -12.02
CA ILE A 161 3.32 21.66 -12.45
C ILE A 161 4.69 22.20 -12.86
N LYS A 162 4.74 23.26 -13.67
CA LYS A 162 6.01 23.91 -14.07
C LYS A 162 6.80 24.41 -12.86
N ARG A 163 6.12 24.95 -11.85
CA ARG A 163 6.78 25.36 -10.61
C ARG A 163 7.37 24.17 -9.86
N ALA A 164 6.63 23.06 -9.74
CA ALA A 164 7.15 21.83 -9.14
C ALA A 164 8.41 21.32 -9.87
N GLN A 165 8.41 21.35 -11.21
CA GLN A 165 9.58 20.98 -12.03
C GLN A 165 10.82 21.83 -11.78
N THR A 166 10.69 23.06 -11.27
CA THR A 166 11.86 23.88 -10.89
C THR A 166 12.58 23.37 -9.65
N TYR A 167 11.89 22.61 -8.78
CA TYR A 167 12.46 21.97 -7.59
C TYR A 167 12.94 20.55 -7.88
N ARG A 168 12.24 19.84 -8.79
CA ARG A 168 12.57 18.49 -9.21
C ARG A 168 12.29 18.29 -10.70
N SER A 169 13.34 18.33 -11.53
CA SER A 169 13.22 18.32 -12.99
C SER A 169 12.86 16.95 -13.60
N ASP A 170 13.05 15.85 -12.86
CA ASP A 170 12.77 14.47 -13.30
C ASP A 170 11.40 13.94 -12.85
N LEU A 171 10.49 14.82 -12.41
CA LEU A 171 9.12 14.47 -12.04
C LEU A 171 8.42 13.71 -13.16
N LYS A 172 7.80 12.58 -12.80
CA LYS A 172 6.98 11.78 -13.69
C LYS A 172 5.52 12.15 -13.49
N LEU A 173 4.88 12.68 -14.54
CA LEU A 173 3.46 13.02 -14.50
C LEU A 173 2.60 11.83 -14.91
N PHE A 174 1.70 11.43 -14.03
CA PHE A 174 0.59 10.50 -14.27
C PHE A 174 -0.68 11.32 -14.56
N ALA A 175 -1.42 10.94 -15.60
CA ALA A 175 -2.63 11.66 -15.98
C ALA A 175 -3.82 10.70 -16.17
N ALA A 176 -5.00 11.10 -15.71
CA ALA A 176 -6.21 10.30 -15.84
C ALA A 176 -7.42 11.17 -16.18
N PRO A 177 -8.29 10.76 -17.14
CA PRO A 177 -9.56 11.43 -17.40
C PRO A 177 -10.64 10.93 -16.45
N TRP A 178 -11.52 11.83 -16.00
CA TRP A 178 -12.77 11.50 -15.30
C TRP A 178 -13.93 11.38 -16.30
N ALA A 179 -14.02 12.29 -17.25
CA ALA A 179 -15.02 12.22 -18.31
C ALA A 179 -14.53 12.86 -19.60
N PRO A 180 -14.86 12.29 -20.76
CA PRO A 180 -14.72 12.97 -22.06
C PRO A 180 -15.74 14.11 -22.17
N PRO A 181 -15.69 14.91 -23.27
CA PRO A 181 -16.76 15.83 -23.62
C PRO A 181 -18.15 15.18 -23.56
N ALA A 182 -19.15 15.92 -23.07
CA ALA A 182 -20.50 15.39 -22.84
C ALA A 182 -21.13 14.75 -24.08
N TRP A 183 -20.88 15.32 -25.25
CA TRP A 183 -21.42 14.82 -26.52
C TRP A 183 -20.92 13.43 -26.91
N MET A 184 -19.75 13.00 -26.40
CA MET A 184 -19.21 11.64 -26.63
C MET A 184 -19.92 10.58 -25.77
N LYS A 185 -20.60 10.96 -24.69
CA LYS A 185 -21.20 10.04 -23.73
C LYS A 185 -22.66 9.71 -24.07
N LYS A 186 -23.09 8.48 -23.76
CA LYS A 186 -24.48 8.06 -23.95
C LYS A 186 -25.43 8.85 -23.06
N SER A 187 -25.00 9.21 -21.84
CA SER A 187 -25.76 10.06 -20.91
C SER A 187 -25.91 11.50 -21.39
N GLY A 188 -25.04 11.98 -22.30
CA GLY A 188 -25.01 13.38 -22.74
C GLY A 188 -24.55 14.38 -21.69
N VAL A 189 -24.03 13.92 -20.53
CA VAL A 189 -23.51 14.76 -19.45
C VAL A 189 -22.16 14.22 -18.96
N ARG A 190 -21.27 15.09 -18.48
CA ARG A 190 -19.97 14.65 -17.96
C ARG A 190 -20.09 13.95 -16.61
N ARG A 191 -20.97 14.41 -15.73
CA ARG A 191 -21.15 13.86 -14.38
C ARG A 191 -21.78 12.47 -14.42
N GLY A 192 -21.45 11.66 -13.43
CA GLY A 192 -22.22 10.48 -13.08
C GLY A 192 -23.57 10.88 -12.44
N GLN A 193 -24.41 9.91 -12.15
CA GLN A 193 -25.78 10.18 -11.72
C GLN A 193 -26.19 9.46 -10.44
N THR A 194 -25.47 8.45 -10.03
CA THR A 194 -25.75 7.70 -8.82
C THR A 194 -24.48 7.51 -8.01
N GLY A 195 -24.56 7.62 -6.72
CA GLY A 195 -23.39 7.51 -5.83
C GLY A 195 -22.83 6.09 -5.64
N THR A 196 -23.34 5.07 -6.34
CA THR A 196 -22.82 3.69 -6.26
C THR A 196 -22.93 2.97 -7.60
N ALA A 197 -21.95 2.14 -7.91
CA ALA A 197 -21.91 1.31 -9.13
C ALA A 197 -23.06 0.29 -9.22
N ALA A 198 -23.67 -0.08 -8.09
CA ALA A 198 -24.71 -1.10 -8.00
C ALA A 198 -26.06 -0.71 -8.63
N VAL A 199 -26.29 0.58 -8.93
CA VAL A 199 -27.57 1.07 -9.50
C VAL A 199 -27.29 1.99 -10.69
N ASN A 200 -26.71 1.43 -11.76
CA ASN A 200 -26.58 2.13 -13.04
C ASN A 200 -27.91 2.16 -13.78
N LEU A 201 -28.80 3.07 -13.39
CA LEU A 201 -30.08 3.31 -14.10
C LEU A 201 -29.86 4.02 -15.44
N ILE A 202 -28.71 4.65 -15.65
CA ILE A 202 -28.36 5.39 -16.87
C ILE A 202 -26.98 4.92 -17.35
N ASP A 203 -26.91 4.53 -18.62
CA ASP A 203 -25.67 4.16 -19.28
C ASP A 203 -24.75 5.38 -19.42
N ASN A 204 -23.72 5.46 -18.59
CA ASN A 204 -22.75 6.55 -18.53
C ASN A 204 -21.47 6.24 -19.34
N SER A 205 -21.53 5.22 -20.20
CA SER A 205 -20.39 4.83 -21.04
C SER A 205 -20.21 5.75 -22.25
N LEU A 206 -19.04 5.65 -22.86
CA LEU A 206 -18.71 6.30 -24.12
C LEU A 206 -19.58 5.70 -25.26
N LYS A 207 -20.00 6.52 -26.23
CA LYS A 207 -20.65 6.08 -27.45
C LYS A 207 -19.59 5.46 -28.38
N PRO A 208 -19.80 4.24 -28.89
CA PRO A 208 -18.81 3.58 -29.77
C PRO A 208 -18.46 4.36 -31.03
N GLU A 209 -19.39 5.13 -31.57
CA GLU A 209 -19.16 5.99 -32.75
C GLU A 209 -18.12 7.09 -32.51
N TYR A 210 -17.76 7.38 -31.26
CA TYR A 210 -16.76 8.37 -30.90
C TYR A 210 -15.48 7.75 -30.31
N TYR A 211 -15.27 6.45 -30.41
CA TYR A 211 -14.04 5.80 -29.93
C TYR A 211 -12.79 6.36 -30.62
N ASP A 212 -12.85 6.58 -31.94
CA ASP A 212 -11.74 7.19 -32.68
C ASP A 212 -11.50 8.63 -32.27
N SER A 213 -12.55 9.43 -32.09
CA SER A 213 -12.45 10.81 -31.57
C SER A 213 -11.83 10.85 -30.18
N TYR A 214 -12.24 9.94 -29.29
CA TYR A 214 -11.70 9.91 -27.93
C TYR A 214 -10.23 9.43 -27.89
N ALA A 215 -9.83 8.51 -28.75
CA ALA A 215 -8.42 8.15 -28.90
C ALA A 215 -7.58 9.35 -29.36
N HIS A 216 -8.09 10.15 -30.32
CA HIS A 216 -7.45 11.39 -30.74
C HIS A 216 -7.44 12.47 -29.66
N TYR A 217 -8.41 12.49 -28.75
CA TYR A 217 -8.43 13.39 -27.59
C TYR A 217 -7.20 13.16 -26.69
N PHE A 218 -6.85 11.90 -26.40
CA PHE A 218 -5.61 11.57 -25.68
C PHE A 218 -4.36 12.00 -26.44
N VAL A 219 -4.32 11.77 -27.75
CA VAL A 219 -3.19 12.19 -28.59
C VAL A 219 -3.00 13.71 -28.52
N LYS A 220 -4.07 14.50 -28.67
CA LYS A 220 -4.02 15.97 -28.60
C LYS A 220 -3.58 16.45 -27.21
N TYR A 221 -4.08 15.84 -26.13
CA TYR A 221 -3.67 16.14 -24.77
C TYR A 221 -2.16 15.94 -24.58
N LEU A 222 -1.63 14.77 -24.93
CA LEU A 222 -0.21 14.46 -24.82
C LEU A 222 0.66 15.44 -25.61
N GLN A 223 0.24 15.77 -26.84
CA GLN A 223 0.95 16.74 -27.68
C GLN A 223 0.90 18.16 -27.12
N ALA A 224 -0.24 18.57 -26.54
CA ALA A 224 -0.41 19.88 -25.96
C ALA A 224 0.46 20.04 -24.69
N TYR A 225 0.46 19.06 -23.78
CA TYR A 225 1.31 19.08 -22.60
C TYR A 225 2.81 19.01 -22.92
N ALA A 226 3.18 18.23 -23.94
CA ALA A 226 4.56 18.21 -24.41
C ALA A 226 5.03 19.59 -24.94
N LYS A 227 4.17 20.35 -25.63
CA LYS A 227 4.46 21.72 -26.06
C LYS A 227 4.63 22.68 -24.89
N GLU A 228 3.95 22.42 -23.77
CA GLU A 228 4.15 23.17 -22.52
C GLU A 228 5.46 22.80 -21.78
N GLY A 229 6.23 21.83 -22.28
CA GLY A 229 7.41 21.30 -21.60
C GLY A 229 7.08 20.36 -20.43
N ILE A 230 5.89 19.80 -20.44
CA ILE A 230 5.42 18.84 -19.43
C ILE A 230 5.23 17.47 -20.11
N PRO A 231 6.25 16.62 -20.16
CA PRO A 231 6.12 15.28 -20.69
C PRO A 231 5.26 14.43 -19.75
N VAL A 232 4.21 13.80 -20.28
CA VAL A 232 3.35 12.89 -19.53
C VAL A 232 3.98 11.50 -19.55
N TYR A 233 4.33 10.99 -18.36
CA TYR A 233 4.93 9.66 -18.20
C TYR A 233 3.92 8.54 -18.38
N SER A 234 2.70 8.73 -17.87
CA SER A 234 1.67 7.70 -17.86
C SER A 234 0.28 8.31 -18.06
N ILE A 235 -0.57 7.57 -18.77
CA ILE A 235 -2.00 7.84 -18.83
C ILE A 235 -2.79 6.64 -18.31
N SER A 236 -3.83 6.90 -17.52
CA SER A 236 -4.86 5.90 -17.26
C SER A 236 -5.93 5.96 -18.32
N LEU A 237 -6.51 4.80 -18.67
CA LEU A 237 -7.68 4.76 -19.54
C LEU A 237 -8.82 5.62 -18.99
N GLN A 238 -9.07 5.50 -17.69
CA GLN A 238 -10.18 6.14 -17.00
C GLN A 238 -9.93 6.14 -15.49
N ASN A 239 -10.13 7.27 -14.83
CA ASN A 239 -10.24 7.28 -13.38
C ASN A 239 -11.51 6.55 -12.94
N GLU A 240 -11.36 5.56 -12.07
CA GLU A 240 -12.46 4.80 -11.48
C GLU A 240 -13.42 4.19 -12.53
N ALA A 241 -12.89 3.30 -13.35
CA ALA A 241 -13.53 2.78 -14.56
C ALA A 241 -14.97 2.24 -14.39
N GLN A 242 -15.35 1.81 -13.17
CA GLN A 242 -16.71 1.31 -12.91
C GLN A 242 -17.48 2.11 -11.86
N ASN A 243 -16.91 3.22 -11.37
CA ASN A 243 -17.60 4.13 -10.49
C ASN A 243 -18.52 5.11 -11.30
N ASN A 244 -19.65 5.48 -10.72
CA ASN A 244 -20.58 6.42 -11.34
C ASN A 244 -21.06 7.49 -10.34
N PRO A 245 -20.14 8.27 -9.74
CA PRO A 245 -20.42 9.24 -8.69
C PRO A 245 -21.13 10.48 -9.22
N LYS A 246 -21.43 11.44 -8.31
CA LYS A 246 -22.10 12.71 -8.64
C LYS A 246 -21.21 13.75 -9.34
N TRP A 247 -19.91 13.47 -9.46
CA TRP A 247 -18.94 14.28 -10.20
C TRP A 247 -18.66 13.67 -11.57
N GLU A 248 -17.66 14.17 -12.27
CA GLU A 248 -17.27 13.67 -13.59
C GLU A 248 -16.94 12.17 -13.52
N ALA A 249 -17.51 11.39 -14.42
CA ALA A 249 -17.30 9.96 -14.46
C ALA A 249 -17.67 9.38 -15.84
N THR A 250 -17.02 8.29 -16.23
CA THR A 250 -17.40 7.50 -17.41
C THR A 250 -17.17 6.03 -17.07
N THR A 251 -18.17 5.20 -17.33
CA THR A 251 -18.09 3.78 -17.00
C THR A 251 -17.56 2.95 -18.16
N TRP A 252 -16.68 2.00 -17.83
CA TRP A 252 -16.10 1.03 -18.75
C TRP A 252 -16.17 -0.37 -18.14
N ASN A 253 -16.75 -1.33 -18.83
CA ASN A 253 -16.51 -2.73 -18.50
C ASN A 253 -15.24 -3.24 -19.19
N SER A 254 -14.73 -4.39 -18.78
CA SER A 254 -13.48 -4.96 -19.28
C SER A 254 -13.49 -5.18 -20.80
N ALA A 255 -14.63 -5.57 -21.37
CA ALA A 255 -14.76 -5.80 -22.81
C ALA A 255 -14.70 -4.48 -23.62
N GLN A 256 -15.39 -3.43 -23.15
CA GLN A 256 -15.33 -2.09 -23.77
C GLN A 256 -13.92 -1.50 -23.69
N ALA A 257 -13.26 -1.63 -22.55
CA ALA A 257 -11.89 -1.19 -22.36
C ALA A 257 -10.92 -1.93 -23.29
N ALA A 258 -11.07 -3.25 -23.43
CA ALA A 258 -10.25 -4.06 -24.33
C ALA A 258 -10.42 -3.66 -25.81
N ASP A 259 -11.66 -3.42 -26.24
CA ASP A 259 -11.97 -2.98 -27.62
C ASP A 259 -11.35 -1.59 -27.88
N PHE A 260 -11.58 -0.65 -26.97
CA PHE A 260 -11.07 0.72 -27.12
C PHE A 260 -9.54 0.77 -27.14
N ILE A 261 -8.88 0.10 -26.20
CA ILE A 261 -7.42 0.07 -26.13
C ILE A 261 -6.82 -0.62 -27.36
N GLY A 262 -7.33 -1.82 -27.69
CA GLY A 262 -6.73 -2.66 -28.73
C GLY A 262 -6.97 -2.19 -30.15
N ASN A 263 -8.10 -1.52 -30.42
CA ASN A 263 -8.50 -1.14 -31.79
C ASN A 263 -8.44 0.38 -32.04
N TYR A 264 -8.38 1.24 -31.00
CA TYR A 264 -8.42 2.69 -31.16
C TYR A 264 -7.26 3.40 -30.46
N LEU A 265 -7.19 3.37 -29.12
CA LEU A 265 -6.21 4.15 -28.37
C LEU A 265 -4.77 3.70 -28.65
N GLY A 266 -4.47 2.42 -28.51
CA GLY A 266 -3.13 1.89 -28.76
C GLY A 266 -2.62 2.19 -30.17
N PRO A 267 -3.38 1.87 -31.24
CA PRO A 267 -3.03 2.25 -32.61
C PRO A 267 -2.89 3.76 -32.84
N ALA A 268 -3.70 4.60 -32.18
CA ALA A 268 -3.59 6.06 -32.31
C ALA A 268 -2.29 6.58 -31.67
N LEU A 269 -1.90 6.07 -30.50
CA LEU A 269 -0.63 6.41 -29.86
C LEU A 269 0.56 5.99 -30.74
N GLU A 270 0.57 4.74 -31.19
CA GLU A 270 1.62 4.18 -32.08
C GLU A 270 1.77 5.01 -33.36
N LYS A 271 0.67 5.35 -34.03
CA LYS A 271 0.64 6.17 -35.25
C LYS A 271 1.24 7.58 -35.05
N ASN A 272 1.09 8.14 -33.87
CA ASN A 272 1.57 9.48 -33.54
C ASN A 272 2.96 9.49 -32.84
N ASN A 273 3.63 8.34 -32.74
CA ASN A 273 4.91 8.15 -32.05
C ASN A 273 4.85 8.64 -30.59
N LEU A 274 3.77 8.34 -29.89
CA LEU A 274 3.57 8.61 -28.48
C LEU A 274 3.66 7.30 -27.71
N ASP A 275 4.43 7.28 -26.63
CA ASP A 275 4.70 6.07 -25.83
C ASP A 275 4.58 6.35 -24.31
N PRO A 276 3.45 6.94 -23.84
CA PRO A 276 3.21 7.01 -22.40
C PRO A 276 2.91 5.60 -21.88
N LYS A 277 3.23 5.33 -20.61
CA LYS A 277 2.76 4.10 -19.98
C LYS A 277 1.23 4.10 -19.92
N LEU A 278 0.59 3.08 -20.50
CA LEU A 278 -0.87 2.94 -20.48
C LEU A 278 -1.29 2.08 -19.30
N LEU A 279 -2.01 2.68 -18.37
CA LEU A 279 -2.55 2.03 -17.19
C LEU A 279 -4.06 1.77 -17.33
N VAL A 280 -4.52 0.71 -16.70
CA VAL A 280 -5.91 0.29 -16.72
C VAL A 280 -6.47 0.18 -15.30
N TRP A 281 -7.80 0.06 -15.17
CA TRP A 281 -8.56 -0.01 -13.94
C TRP A 281 -8.64 1.33 -13.20
N ASP A 282 -7.54 1.77 -12.60
CA ASP A 282 -7.41 3.06 -11.88
C ASP A 282 -8.58 3.30 -10.89
N TRP A 283 -8.95 2.25 -10.13
CA TRP A 283 -10.00 2.24 -9.14
C TRP A 283 -9.65 1.30 -7.98
N ASP A 284 -10.58 1.07 -7.06
CA ASP A 284 -10.35 0.30 -5.85
C ASP A 284 -9.76 -1.09 -6.12
N LYS A 285 -8.80 -1.51 -5.28
CA LYS A 285 -8.29 -2.89 -5.30
C LYS A 285 -9.29 -3.93 -4.80
N GLY A 286 -10.56 -3.50 -4.52
CA GLY A 286 -11.66 -4.32 -4.04
C GLY A 286 -12.13 -5.36 -5.05
N ASN A 287 -12.56 -6.50 -4.54
CA ASN A 287 -13.04 -7.63 -5.34
C ASN A 287 -14.45 -8.11 -4.91
N ASP A 288 -15.23 -7.27 -4.30
CA ASP A 288 -16.63 -7.53 -3.97
C ASP A 288 -17.60 -6.96 -5.02
N SER A 289 -18.89 -7.29 -4.89
CA SER A 289 -19.94 -6.86 -5.83
C SER A 289 -20.19 -5.34 -5.86
N MET A 290 -19.72 -4.60 -4.85
CA MET A 290 -19.82 -3.14 -4.82
C MET A 290 -18.87 -2.49 -5.83
N HIS A 291 -17.81 -3.19 -6.24
CA HIS A 291 -16.80 -2.76 -7.20
C HIS A 291 -17.08 -3.27 -8.64
N GLY A 292 -18.33 -3.52 -8.99
CA GLY A 292 -18.75 -3.95 -10.32
C GLY A 292 -18.22 -5.32 -10.72
N GLU A 293 -17.31 -5.40 -11.72
CA GLU A 293 -16.64 -6.65 -12.06
C GLU A 293 -15.61 -7.10 -11.01
N GLY A 294 -15.19 -6.20 -10.12
CA GLY A 294 -14.11 -6.39 -9.17
C GLY A 294 -12.71 -6.37 -9.80
N PHE A 295 -11.70 -6.06 -8.96
CA PHE A 295 -10.32 -5.88 -9.42
C PHE A 295 -9.78 -7.08 -10.20
N ILE A 296 -9.91 -8.28 -9.66
CA ILE A 296 -9.34 -9.50 -10.26
C ILE A 296 -10.00 -9.77 -11.62
N LYS A 297 -11.32 -9.86 -11.64
CA LYS A 297 -12.05 -10.26 -12.85
C LYS A 297 -11.87 -9.25 -13.99
N TYR A 298 -11.98 -7.96 -13.71
CA TYR A 298 -11.80 -6.92 -14.72
C TYR A 298 -10.42 -7.00 -15.36
N ASN A 299 -9.37 -6.98 -14.54
CA ASN A 299 -7.99 -6.95 -15.02
C ASN A 299 -7.60 -8.26 -15.73
N LEU A 300 -7.98 -9.42 -15.20
CA LEU A 300 -7.70 -10.69 -15.87
C LEU A 300 -8.42 -10.79 -17.22
N SER A 301 -9.69 -10.35 -17.32
CA SER A 301 -10.43 -10.35 -18.58
C SER A 301 -9.79 -9.43 -19.61
N LEU A 302 -9.35 -8.25 -19.18
CA LEU A 302 -8.70 -7.27 -20.05
C LEU A 302 -7.34 -7.77 -20.55
N LEU A 303 -6.51 -8.32 -19.66
CA LEU A 303 -5.18 -8.83 -20.00
C LEU A 303 -5.20 -10.11 -20.86
N GLN A 304 -6.31 -10.85 -20.89
CA GLN A 304 -6.51 -11.98 -21.80
C GLN A 304 -6.74 -11.54 -23.27
N ASN A 305 -7.13 -10.29 -23.50
CA ASN A 305 -7.30 -9.77 -24.85
C ASN A 305 -5.94 -9.40 -25.45
N GLU A 306 -5.43 -10.22 -26.37
CA GLU A 306 -4.09 -10.06 -26.96
C GLU A 306 -3.86 -8.70 -27.62
N LYS A 307 -4.89 -8.12 -28.28
CA LYS A 307 -4.75 -6.80 -28.92
C LYS A 307 -4.58 -5.68 -27.88
N ALA A 308 -5.38 -5.71 -26.82
CA ALA A 308 -5.27 -4.72 -25.74
C ALA A 308 -3.99 -4.93 -24.93
N ARG A 309 -3.65 -6.20 -24.61
CA ARG A 309 -2.47 -6.54 -23.80
C ARG A 309 -1.17 -5.98 -24.37
N LYS A 310 -1.06 -5.89 -25.71
CA LYS A 310 0.10 -5.31 -26.40
C LYS A 310 0.42 -3.88 -25.94
N TYR A 311 -0.61 -3.12 -25.55
CA TYR A 311 -0.50 -1.69 -25.21
C TYR A 311 -0.57 -1.40 -23.71
N ILE A 312 -0.90 -2.40 -22.88
CA ILE A 312 -1.07 -2.22 -21.44
C ILE A 312 0.27 -2.43 -20.73
N ASP A 313 0.76 -1.40 -20.05
CA ASP A 313 2.00 -1.43 -19.27
C ASP A 313 1.77 -1.81 -17.81
N GLY A 314 0.59 -1.49 -17.25
CA GLY A 314 0.34 -1.75 -15.85
C GLY A 314 -1.11 -1.56 -15.41
N ILE A 315 -1.35 -1.89 -14.16
CA ILE A 315 -2.63 -1.71 -13.49
C ILE A 315 -2.47 -0.63 -12.43
N ALA A 316 -3.30 0.41 -12.55
CA ALA A 316 -3.46 1.44 -11.54
C ALA A 316 -4.55 1.04 -10.56
N PHE A 317 -4.39 1.39 -9.27
CA PHE A 317 -5.43 1.13 -8.28
C PHE A 317 -5.49 2.21 -7.19
N HIS A 318 -6.64 2.26 -6.50
CA HIS A 318 -6.92 3.12 -5.37
C HIS A 318 -7.10 2.30 -4.08
N TRP A 319 -6.98 2.94 -2.93
CA TRP A 319 -7.01 2.27 -1.63
C TRP A 319 -8.39 2.15 -0.96
N TYR A 320 -9.47 2.63 -1.62
CA TYR A 320 -10.79 2.80 -0.98
C TYR A 320 -11.55 1.49 -0.70
N ALA A 321 -11.01 0.33 -1.07
CA ALA A 321 -11.53 -0.98 -0.71
C ALA A 321 -11.38 -1.26 0.80
N GLY A 322 -12.19 -0.58 1.61
CA GLY A 322 -12.03 -0.52 3.03
C GLY A 322 -12.96 -1.40 3.85
N ASP A 323 -12.72 -1.45 5.16
CA ASP A 323 -13.57 -2.12 6.13
C ASP A 323 -14.71 -1.20 6.56
N ILE A 324 -15.93 -1.50 6.10
CA ILE A 324 -17.15 -0.75 6.43
C ILE A 324 -17.41 -0.65 7.94
N TRP A 325 -16.91 -1.57 8.75
CA TRP A 325 -17.08 -1.53 10.20
C TRP A 325 -16.26 -0.41 10.84
N HIS A 326 -15.07 -0.10 10.31
CA HIS A 326 -14.32 1.08 10.72
C HIS A 326 -15.06 2.35 10.33
N GLU A 327 -15.63 2.40 9.13
CA GLU A 327 -16.44 3.54 8.68
C GLU A 327 -17.65 3.78 9.59
N ILE A 328 -18.39 2.72 9.93
CA ILE A 328 -19.54 2.79 10.84
C ILE A 328 -19.12 3.29 12.24
N ALA A 329 -17.91 2.91 12.68
CA ALA A 329 -17.33 3.36 13.94
C ALA A 329 -16.75 4.78 13.90
N GLY A 330 -16.82 5.48 12.75
CA GLY A 330 -16.26 6.82 12.56
C GLY A 330 -14.71 6.83 12.56
N LYS A 331 -14.09 5.72 12.23
CA LYS A 331 -12.63 5.56 12.08
C LYS A 331 -12.24 5.51 10.60
N PRO A 332 -10.96 5.78 10.25
CA PRO A 332 -10.47 5.55 8.90
C PRO A 332 -10.75 4.12 8.43
N MET A 333 -11.16 3.98 7.18
CA MET A 333 -11.31 2.66 6.57
C MET A 333 -9.92 2.07 6.31
N TRP A 334 -9.72 0.81 6.69
CA TRP A 334 -8.49 0.06 6.42
C TRP A 334 -8.71 -0.80 5.18
N SER A 335 -7.78 -0.77 4.22
CA SER A 335 -7.86 -1.63 3.05
C SER A 335 -7.82 -3.11 3.43
N ARG A 336 -8.53 -3.96 2.66
CA ARG A 336 -8.64 -5.40 2.92
C ARG A 336 -8.09 -6.26 1.80
N ASP A 337 -8.03 -5.72 0.58
CA ASP A 337 -7.94 -6.51 -0.64
C ASP A 337 -6.53 -6.57 -1.24
N PHE A 338 -5.48 -6.60 -0.42
CA PHE A 338 -4.10 -6.74 -0.90
C PHE A 338 -3.89 -8.05 -1.69
N TYR A 339 -4.62 -9.13 -1.35
CA TYR A 339 -4.58 -10.39 -2.09
C TYR A 339 -4.98 -10.23 -3.57
N SER A 340 -5.80 -9.23 -3.89
CA SER A 340 -6.21 -8.96 -5.28
C SER A 340 -5.02 -8.60 -6.16
N LEU A 341 -4.04 -7.89 -5.59
CA LEU A 341 -2.78 -7.55 -6.24
C LEU A 341 -1.97 -8.82 -6.53
N ASP A 342 -1.85 -9.70 -5.54
CA ASP A 342 -1.14 -10.98 -5.68
C ASP A 342 -1.80 -11.91 -6.69
N ALA A 343 -3.14 -11.99 -6.69
CA ALA A 343 -3.89 -12.85 -7.60
C ALA A 343 -3.64 -12.49 -9.07
N VAL A 344 -3.54 -11.20 -9.37
CA VAL A 344 -3.21 -10.73 -10.72
C VAL A 344 -1.73 -10.97 -11.03
N LYS A 345 -0.81 -10.65 -10.09
CA LYS A 345 0.63 -10.87 -10.26
C LYS A 345 0.98 -12.35 -10.44
N ALA A 346 0.28 -13.26 -9.75
CA ALA A 346 0.48 -14.70 -9.91
C ALA A 346 0.21 -15.16 -11.35
N LYS A 347 -0.75 -14.54 -12.05
CA LYS A 347 -1.11 -14.89 -13.42
C LYS A 347 -0.35 -14.10 -14.49
N TYR A 348 -0.01 -12.86 -14.18
CA TYR A 348 0.73 -11.94 -15.06
C TYR A 348 1.90 -11.31 -14.27
N PRO A 349 2.98 -12.07 -14.00
CA PRO A 349 4.10 -11.61 -13.16
C PRO A 349 4.86 -10.41 -13.76
N ASP A 350 4.74 -10.20 -15.06
CA ASP A 350 5.34 -9.10 -15.82
C ASP A 350 4.53 -7.79 -15.77
N ILE A 351 3.26 -7.82 -15.29
CA ILE A 351 2.45 -6.61 -15.19
C ILE A 351 2.86 -5.77 -13.97
N ASP A 352 3.02 -4.49 -14.15
CA ASP A 352 3.34 -3.56 -13.06
C ASP A 352 2.09 -3.08 -12.33
N LEU A 353 2.22 -2.84 -11.02
CA LEU A 353 1.15 -2.32 -10.15
C LEU A 353 1.51 -0.91 -9.67
N TYR A 354 0.53 -0.01 -9.72
CA TYR A 354 0.69 1.40 -9.36
C TYR A 354 -0.47 1.83 -8.46
N ALA A 355 -0.18 2.22 -7.21
CA ALA A 355 -1.15 2.92 -6.38
C ALA A 355 -1.18 4.38 -6.83
N THR A 356 -2.28 4.80 -7.43
CA THR A 356 -2.38 6.07 -8.16
C THR A 356 -3.24 7.11 -7.46
N GLU A 357 -4.03 6.71 -6.47
CA GLU A 357 -4.83 7.64 -5.66
C GLU A 357 -5.11 7.08 -4.28
N ALA A 358 -5.01 7.96 -3.28
CA ALA A 358 -5.41 7.69 -1.91
C ALA A 358 -5.67 9.00 -1.16
N CYS A 359 -6.71 9.06 -0.35
CA CYS A 359 -6.92 10.11 0.65
C CYS A 359 -7.88 9.61 1.73
N GLN A 360 -7.82 10.19 2.93
CA GLN A 360 -8.82 9.91 3.94
C GLN A 360 -10.08 10.70 3.63
N GLU A 361 -11.19 10.00 3.43
CA GLU A 361 -12.49 10.54 3.08
C GLU A 361 -13.23 11.15 4.28
N LYS A 362 -14.35 11.84 4.00
CA LYS A 362 -15.35 12.34 4.97
C LYS A 362 -14.82 13.40 5.94
N GLY A 363 -13.97 14.28 5.46
CA GLY A 363 -13.52 15.46 6.19
C GLY A 363 -12.04 15.76 6.05
N ALA A 364 -11.66 16.93 6.50
CA ALA A 364 -10.28 17.39 6.47
C ALA A 364 -9.38 16.67 7.51
N TRP A 365 -9.94 16.08 8.54
CA TRP A 365 -9.22 15.36 9.63
C TRP A 365 -8.07 16.18 10.26
N PHE A 366 -8.32 17.46 10.48
CA PHE A 366 -7.33 18.44 10.85
C PHE A 366 -6.59 18.03 12.14
N ASN A 367 -5.24 17.95 12.07
CA ASN A 367 -4.36 17.51 13.17
C ASN A 367 -4.68 16.11 13.76
N SER A 368 -5.40 15.26 13.03
CA SER A 368 -5.64 13.88 13.44
C SER A 368 -4.48 12.96 13.01
N PHE A 369 -4.12 12.03 13.89
CA PHE A 369 -3.17 10.96 13.54
C PHE A 369 -3.85 9.74 12.90
N ASP A 370 -5.16 9.63 12.95
CA ASP A 370 -5.89 8.49 12.40
C ASP A 370 -5.64 8.30 10.88
N PRO A 371 -5.62 9.37 10.03
CA PRO A 371 -5.14 9.21 8.66
C PRO A 371 -3.73 8.69 8.57
N ALA A 372 -2.79 9.16 9.40
CA ALA A 372 -1.39 8.73 9.38
C ALA A 372 -1.24 7.22 9.66
N ASP A 373 -2.01 6.65 10.60
CA ASP A 373 -2.06 5.20 10.83
C ASP A 373 -2.50 4.44 9.59
N ARG A 374 -3.53 4.94 8.87
CA ARG A 374 -3.97 4.34 7.61
C ARG A 374 -2.88 4.39 6.55
N TYR A 375 -2.18 5.52 6.39
CA TYR A 375 -1.06 5.64 5.46
C TYR A 375 0.06 4.65 5.78
N ILE A 376 0.43 4.49 7.06
CA ILE A 376 1.40 3.47 7.49
C ILE A 376 0.95 2.08 7.06
N TYR A 377 -0.28 1.72 7.38
CA TYR A 377 -0.84 0.41 7.10
C TYR A 377 -0.93 0.13 5.59
N ASP A 378 -1.59 1.00 4.84
CA ASP A 378 -1.87 0.76 3.41
C ASP A 378 -0.59 0.80 2.56
N ILE A 379 0.30 1.80 2.76
CA ILE A 379 1.51 1.95 1.95
C ILE A 379 2.47 0.78 2.14
N LEU A 380 2.74 0.40 3.40
CA LEU A 380 3.68 -0.67 3.67
C LEU A 380 3.17 -2.02 3.13
N ASN A 381 1.85 -2.28 3.25
CA ASN A 381 1.25 -3.48 2.67
C ASN A 381 1.21 -3.44 1.14
N ASP A 382 0.85 -2.32 0.50
CA ASP A 382 0.88 -2.20 -0.96
C ASP A 382 2.28 -2.51 -1.52
N PHE A 383 3.34 -2.04 -0.86
CA PHE A 383 4.72 -2.32 -1.26
C PHE A 383 5.12 -3.79 -1.05
N GLU A 384 4.67 -4.43 0.02
CA GLU A 384 4.87 -5.87 0.23
C GLU A 384 4.15 -6.72 -0.83
N HIS A 385 3.08 -6.20 -1.44
CA HIS A 385 2.30 -6.85 -2.51
C HIS A 385 2.70 -6.41 -3.93
N GLY A 386 3.90 -5.84 -4.10
CA GLY A 386 4.53 -5.65 -5.41
C GLY A 386 4.23 -4.33 -6.10
N THR A 387 3.68 -3.34 -5.41
CA THR A 387 3.38 -2.01 -5.94
C THR A 387 4.67 -1.20 -6.16
N LYS A 388 4.80 -0.55 -7.32
CA LYS A 388 6.01 0.20 -7.71
C LYS A 388 5.98 1.67 -7.34
N SER A 389 4.80 2.24 -7.15
CA SER A 389 4.60 3.65 -6.83
C SER A 389 3.43 3.85 -5.89
N TRP A 390 3.44 4.97 -5.19
CA TRP A 390 2.30 5.34 -4.37
C TRP A 390 2.04 6.84 -4.48
N ILE A 391 0.83 7.23 -4.86
CA ILE A 391 0.44 8.62 -5.13
C ILE A 391 -0.76 8.97 -4.25
N ASP A 392 -0.56 9.99 -3.41
CA ASP A 392 -1.63 10.60 -2.63
C ASP A 392 -2.57 11.41 -3.53
N TRP A 393 -3.80 11.71 -3.04
CA TRP A 393 -4.72 12.51 -3.83
C TRP A 393 -4.30 13.99 -3.81
N ASN A 394 -4.93 14.83 -3.05
CA ASN A 394 -4.65 16.28 -3.11
C ASN A 394 -3.38 16.67 -2.34
N LEU A 395 -2.49 17.46 -2.96
CA LEU A 395 -1.33 18.01 -2.28
C LEU A 395 -1.71 19.02 -1.20
N VAL A 396 -2.62 19.96 -1.53
CA VAL A 396 -3.05 21.03 -0.61
C VAL A 396 -4.53 21.27 -0.69
N LEU A 397 -5.22 21.24 0.44
CA LEU A 397 -6.61 21.62 0.54
C LEU A 397 -6.81 22.71 1.59
N ASP A 398 -7.95 23.39 1.55
CA ASP A 398 -8.34 24.35 2.57
C ASP A 398 -8.84 23.66 3.86
N HIS A 399 -9.16 24.44 4.88
CA HIS A 399 -9.62 23.96 6.19
C HIS A 399 -10.90 23.11 6.13
N SER A 400 -11.67 23.22 5.06
CA SER A 400 -12.91 22.43 4.86
C SER A 400 -12.65 21.10 4.14
N GLY A 401 -11.43 20.86 3.63
CA GLY A 401 -11.11 19.72 2.79
C GLY A 401 -11.50 19.93 1.33
N GLY A 402 -11.42 21.16 0.83
CA GLY A 402 -11.78 21.59 -0.52
C GLY A 402 -10.80 22.61 -1.11
N PRO A 403 -11.25 23.43 -2.09
CA PRO A 403 -12.61 23.49 -2.66
C PRO A 403 -12.98 22.31 -3.54
N THR A 404 -14.28 22.09 -3.72
CA THR A 404 -14.84 21.10 -4.66
C THR A 404 -15.92 21.73 -5.52
N GLN A 405 -16.02 21.32 -6.78
CA GLN A 405 -16.99 21.90 -7.69
C GLN A 405 -18.37 21.22 -7.59
N GLY A 406 -19.35 21.95 -7.00
CA GLY A 406 -20.77 21.58 -7.07
C GLY A 406 -21.17 20.26 -6.39
N VAL A 407 -20.27 19.64 -5.64
CA VAL A 407 -20.53 18.46 -4.80
C VAL A 407 -19.83 18.63 -3.47
N SER A 408 -20.46 18.13 -2.40
CA SER A 408 -19.79 18.08 -1.08
C SER A 408 -19.03 16.77 -0.99
N ASN A 409 -17.71 16.85 -1.10
CA ASN A 409 -16.78 15.71 -0.98
C ASN A 409 -15.52 16.12 -0.22
N PRO A 410 -15.63 16.54 1.07
CA PRO A 410 -14.46 16.96 1.84
C PRO A 410 -13.56 15.77 2.15
N VAL A 411 -12.26 15.95 1.89
CA VAL A 411 -11.24 14.93 2.19
C VAL A 411 -10.03 15.54 2.90
N HIS A 412 -9.19 14.68 3.41
CA HIS A 412 -7.89 15.01 3.99
C HIS A 412 -6.85 15.31 2.89
N ALA A 413 -5.88 16.17 3.23
CA ALA A 413 -4.64 16.36 2.48
C ALA A 413 -3.45 16.47 3.45
N PRO A 414 -2.23 16.06 3.05
CA PRO A 414 -1.05 16.14 3.91
C PRO A 414 -0.67 17.57 4.33
N ILE A 415 -1.03 18.55 3.50
CA ILE A 415 -0.97 19.98 3.86
C ILE A 415 -2.38 20.56 3.76
N LEU A 416 -2.83 21.15 4.87
CA LEU A 416 -4.09 21.90 4.93
C LEU A 416 -3.80 23.37 5.21
N LEU A 417 -4.66 24.23 4.65
CA LEU A 417 -4.66 25.65 5.00
C LEU A 417 -5.69 25.90 6.09
N ASP A 418 -5.33 26.59 7.16
CA ASP A 418 -6.30 26.99 8.17
C ASP A 418 -7.24 28.13 7.66
N GLU A 419 -8.19 28.59 8.48
CA GLU A 419 -9.14 29.66 8.15
C GLU A 419 -8.44 30.99 7.81
N HIS A 420 -7.17 31.16 8.22
CA HIS A 420 -6.34 32.34 7.97
C HIS A 420 -5.32 32.11 6.83
N LYS A 421 -5.43 30.98 6.12
CA LYS A 421 -4.49 30.53 5.07
C LYS A 421 -3.06 30.25 5.59
N ASN A 422 -2.90 29.97 6.89
CA ASN A 422 -1.61 29.45 7.37
C ASN A 422 -1.45 27.99 6.92
N ILE A 423 -0.23 27.63 6.57
CA ILE A 423 0.15 26.27 6.18
C ILE A 423 0.21 25.38 7.41
N VAL A 424 -0.52 24.28 7.43
CA VAL A 424 -0.52 23.30 8.53
C VAL A 424 -0.19 21.92 7.99
N PHE A 425 1.03 21.48 8.29
CA PHE A 425 1.49 20.13 7.98
C PHE A 425 0.77 19.12 8.88
N GLN A 426 0.11 18.15 8.25
CA GLN A 426 -0.63 17.11 8.96
C GLN A 426 0.30 15.94 9.34
N PRO A 427 -0.05 15.10 10.34
CA PRO A 427 0.73 13.91 10.67
C PRO A 427 1.05 13.01 9.46
N SER A 428 0.10 12.87 8.52
CA SER A 428 0.27 12.11 7.28
C SER A 428 1.40 12.64 6.39
N TYR A 429 1.64 13.97 6.38
CA TYR A 429 2.76 14.55 5.63
C TYR A 429 4.11 13.97 6.09
N TYR A 430 4.31 13.83 7.39
CA TYR A 430 5.59 13.34 7.92
C TYR A 430 5.79 11.84 7.65
N ILE A 431 4.70 11.05 7.62
CA ILE A 431 4.74 9.64 7.18
C ILE A 431 5.15 9.56 5.71
N LEU A 432 4.46 10.30 4.84
CA LEU A 432 4.75 10.35 3.40
C LEU A 432 6.15 10.88 3.11
N LYS A 433 6.57 11.95 3.82
CA LYS A 433 7.91 12.49 3.71
C LYS A 433 8.96 11.43 4.02
N ARG A 434 8.86 10.75 5.17
CA ARG A 434 9.84 9.73 5.59
C ARG A 434 9.92 8.57 4.60
N LEU A 435 8.79 8.07 4.14
CA LEU A 435 8.75 7.01 3.13
C LEU A 435 9.38 7.47 1.81
N SER A 436 8.97 8.64 1.32
CA SER A 436 9.40 9.13 0.02
C SER A 436 10.88 9.49 -0.03
N GLN A 437 11.46 10.07 1.04
CA GLN A 437 12.88 10.38 1.09
C GLN A 437 13.78 9.14 0.89
N GLU A 438 13.33 7.99 1.36
CA GLU A 438 14.11 6.75 1.32
C GLU A 438 13.72 5.83 0.15
N ILE A 439 12.48 5.92 -0.36
CA ILE A 439 11.98 5.12 -1.49
C ILE A 439 12.05 5.98 -2.76
N GLN A 440 13.24 6.15 -3.28
CA GLN A 440 13.51 6.93 -4.49
C GLN A 440 13.57 6.05 -5.74
N PRO A 441 13.39 6.62 -6.96
CA PRO A 441 13.54 5.87 -8.21
C PRO A 441 14.85 5.07 -8.27
N GLY A 442 14.75 3.81 -8.70
CA GLY A 442 15.90 2.90 -8.78
C GLY A 442 16.22 2.15 -7.48
N SER A 443 15.54 2.47 -6.36
CA SER A 443 15.57 1.59 -5.20
C SER A 443 14.71 0.33 -5.45
N VAL A 444 15.05 -0.79 -4.80
CA VAL A 444 14.34 -2.05 -5.00
C VAL A 444 13.78 -2.58 -3.67
N SER A 445 12.58 -3.14 -3.71
CA SER A 445 12.03 -3.89 -2.59
C SER A 445 12.84 -5.15 -2.37
N ILE A 446 13.13 -5.47 -1.12
CA ILE A 446 13.79 -6.72 -0.71
C ILE A 446 12.87 -7.49 0.22
N GLU A 447 13.00 -8.82 0.18
CA GLU A 447 12.15 -9.67 0.99
C GLU A 447 12.36 -9.42 2.48
N SER A 448 11.26 -9.31 3.20
CA SER A 448 11.23 -9.21 4.65
C SER A 448 10.22 -10.18 5.24
N TYR A 449 10.54 -10.70 6.41
CA TYR A 449 9.77 -11.70 7.14
C TYR A 449 9.51 -11.21 8.56
N SER A 450 8.31 -11.40 9.08
CA SER A 450 7.97 -11.03 10.46
C SER A 450 7.13 -12.12 11.13
N ASP A 451 7.48 -12.50 12.35
CA ASP A 451 6.68 -13.39 13.20
C ASP A 451 5.75 -12.62 14.15
N THR A 452 5.52 -11.34 13.90
CA THR A 452 4.66 -10.47 14.70
C THR A 452 3.78 -9.58 13.83
N ALA A 453 2.67 -9.14 14.41
CA ALA A 453 1.75 -8.17 13.80
C ALA A 453 2.33 -6.76 13.84
N ILE A 454 3.11 -6.42 12.85
CA ILE A 454 3.58 -5.07 12.52
C ILE A 454 3.52 -4.89 11.01
N GLU A 455 3.30 -3.67 10.58
CA GLU A 455 3.42 -3.31 9.18
C GLU A 455 4.90 -3.14 8.84
N LYS A 456 5.34 -3.61 7.67
CA LYS A 456 6.75 -3.53 7.33
C LYS A 456 6.97 -3.45 5.82
N THR A 457 8.07 -2.87 5.43
CA THR A 457 8.69 -3.09 4.12
C THR A 457 10.18 -2.83 4.22
N ALA A 458 10.96 -3.44 3.35
CA ALA A 458 12.40 -3.27 3.31
C ALA A 458 12.86 -2.90 1.90
N VAL A 459 13.83 -2.00 1.84
CA VAL A 459 14.30 -1.38 0.60
C VAL A 459 15.81 -1.44 0.53
N LYS A 460 16.35 -1.77 -0.63
CA LYS A 460 17.76 -1.64 -0.97
C LYS A 460 17.93 -0.45 -1.91
N GLN A 461 18.69 0.54 -1.49
CA GLN A 461 19.00 1.73 -2.28
C GLN A 461 20.12 1.44 -3.30
N ALA A 462 20.26 2.32 -4.30
CA ALA A 462 21.25 2.16 -5.37
C ALA A 462 22.70 2.11 -4.85
N ASP A 463 22.99 2.77 -3.72
CA ASP A 463 24.32 2.75 -3.07
C ASP A 463 24.58 1.51 -2.21
N GLY A 464 23.61 0.58 -2.17
CA GLY A 464 23.65 -0.64 -1.39
C GLY A 464 23.16 -0.50 0.06
N SER A 465 22.76 0.70 0.50
CA SER A 465 22.14 0.89 1.81
C SER A 465 20.81 0.13 1.93
N ARG A 466 20.49 -0.31 3.17
CA ARG A 466 19.20 -0.89 3.53
C ARG A 466 18.38 0.15 4.26
N VAL A 467 17.10 0.20 3.95
CA VAL A 467 16.11 0.95 4.75
C VAL A 467 14.98 0.01 5.10
N VAL A 468 14.75 -0.16 6.39
CA VAL A 468 13.66 -1.00 6.91
C VAL A 468 12.63 -0.10 7.57
N PHE A 469 11.40 -0.15 7.09
CA PHE A 469 10.27 0.54 7.69
C PHE A 469 9.47 -0.44 8.53
N LEU A 470 9.19 -0.02 9.77
CA LEU A 470 8.41 -0.79 10.74
C LEU A 470 7.27 0.11 11.25
N GLY A 471 6.04 -0.30 10.97
CA GLY A 471 4.82 0.38 11.40
C GLY A 471 4.19 -0.33 12.60
N ASN A 472 3.84 0.43 13.62
CA ASN A 472 3.05 -0.05 14.75
C ASN A 472 1.77 0.78 14.87
N VAL A 473 0.69 0.31 14.29
CA VAL A 473 -0.63 0.97 14.30
C VAL A 473 -1.48 0.56 15.52
N SER A 474 -0.90 -0.11 16.53
CA SER A 474 -1.59 -0.53 17.76
C SER A 474 -1.38 0.46 18.91
N ASP A 475 -2.25 0.36 19.93
CA ASP A 475 -2.20 1.19 21.14
C ASP A 475 -1.04 0.81 22.10
N PHE A 476 -0.23 -0.20 21.77
CA PHE A 476 0.82 -0.71 22.66
C PHE A 476 2.19 -0.65 22.00
N ALA A 477 3.21 -0.27 22.76
CA ALA A 477 4.59 -0.37 22.30
C ALA A 477 4.97 -1.85 22.07
N LYS A 478 5.74 -2.10 21.02
CA LYS A 478 6.28 -3.42 20.68
C LYS A 478 7.80 -3.38 20.68
N THR A 479 8.44 -4.50 20.95
CA THR A 479 9.89 -4.66 20.80
C THR A 479 10.16 -5.83 19.89
N VAL A 480 10.93 -5.59 18.83
CA VAL A 480 11.26 -6.61 17.82
C VAL A 480 12.77 -6.73 17.65
N ASN A 481 13.23 -7.91 17.28
CA ASN A 481 14.60 -8.14 16.87
C ASN A 481 14.68 -7.97 15.34
N LEU A 482 15.34 -6.92 14.85
CA LEU A 482 15.69 -6.81 13.43
C LEU A 482 16.92 -7.66 13.15
N VAL A 483 16.83 -8.57 12.18
CA VAL A 483 17.89 -9.53 11.83
C VAL A 483 18.25 -9.43 10.35
N GLU A 484 19.53 -9.31 10.03
CA GLU A 484 20.09 -9.53 8.71
C GLU A 484 21.32 -10.46 8.82
N GLY A 485 21.31 -11.59 8.12
CA GLY A 485 22.35 -12.61 8.21
C GLY A 485 22.54 -13.10 9.65
N ASN A 486 23.77 -13.04 10.14
CA ASN A 486 24.16 -13.42 11.49
C ASN A 486 24.24 -12.23 12.47
N ALA A 487 23.57 -11.15 12.17
CA ALA A 487 23.54 -9.98 13.04
C ALA A 487 22.11 -9.58 13.39
N PHE A 488 21.91 -9.01 14.58
CA PHE A 488 20.62 -8.52 15.03
C PHE A 488 20.75 -7.24 15.84
N THR A 489 19.67 -6.48 15.90
CA THR A 489 19.48 -5.38 16.85
C THR A 489 18.06 -5.40 17.37
N GLN A 490 17.87 -4.86 18.58
CA GLN A 490 16.55 -4.76 19.18
C GLN A 490 15.97 -3.36 18.94
N VAL A 491 14.76 -3.31 18.42
CA VAL A 491 14.07 -2.07 18.08
C VAL A 491 12.78 -1.97 18.89
N ARG A 492 12.61 -0.85 19.59
CA ARG A 492 11.36 -0.50 20.23
C ARG A 492 10.50 0.32 19.29
N LEU A 493 9.27 -0.13 19.05
CA LEU A 493 8.27 0.54 18.23
C LEU A 493 7.22 1.15 19.15
N GLU A 494 7.11 2.47 19.13
CA GLU A 494 6.10 3.18 19.92
C GLU A 494 4.69 2.93 19.37
N PRO A 495 3.63 3.11 20.17
CA PRO A 495 2.26 3.04 19.67
C PRO A 495 2.03 4.09 18.58
N HIS A 496 1.23 3.73 17.55
CA HIS A 496 0.88 4.63 16.45
C HIS A 496 2.12 5.34 15.88
N SER A 497 3.06 4.56 15.31
CA SER A 497 4.33 5.07 14.82
C SER A 497 4.81 4.39 13.54
N LEU A 498 5.56 5.16 12.75
CA LEU A 498 6.45 4.65 11.71
C LEU A 498 7.90 4.83 12.17
N THR A 499 8.65 3.75 12.20
CA THR A 499 10.10 3.75 12.47
C THR A 499 10.85 3.37 11.20
N SER A 500 11.80 4.19 10.76
CA SER A 500 12.72 3.84 9.67
C SER A 500 14.12 3.60 10.20
N LEU A 501 14.77 2.56 9.69
CA LEU A 501 16.07 2.06 10.10
C LEU A 501 16.97 2.00 8.87
N LYS A 502 17.95 2.91 8.77
CA LYS A 502 18.88 2.99 7.64
C LYS A 502 20.28 2.55 8.04
N TYR A 503 20.85 1.62 7.29
CA TYR A 503 22.19 1.11 7.54
C TYR A 503 22.83 0.58 6.25
N LYS A 504 24.13 0.30 6.31
CA LYS A 504 24.91 -0.21 5.17
C LYS A 504 25.77 -1.38 5.59
N PRO A 505 25.86 -2.46 4.79
CA PRO A 505 26.86 -3.49 5.03
C PRO A 505 28.27 -2.90 4.84
N LEU A 506 29.16 -3.19 5.79
CA LEU A 506 30.57 -2.77 5.76
C LEU A 506 31.48 -3.78 5.07
N ASP A 507 31.04 -5.05 4.97
CA ASP A 507 31.73 -6.13 4.30
C ASP A 507 30.85 -6.69 3.19
N THR A 508 31.46 -7.00 2.04
CA THR A 508 30.78 -7.63 0.90
C THR A 508 30.81 -9.17 0.99
N THR A 509 31.39 -9.73 2.02
CA THR A 509 31.38 -11.18 2.23
C THR A 509 29.94 -11.64 2.48
N PRO A 510 29.43 -12.62 1.73
CA PRO A 510 28.10 -13.16 1.96
C PRO A 510 27.95 -13.61 3.42
N GLN A 511 26.93 -13.12 4.11
CA GLN A 511 26.62 -13.57 5.45
C GLN A 511 25.73 -14.82 5.36
N GLU A 512 26.04 -15.81 6.20
CA GLU A 512 25.15 -16.97 6.31
C GLU A 512 23.76 -16.52 6.79
N PRO A 513 22.68 -16.98 6.16
CA PRO A 513 21.32 -16.63 6.56
C PRO A 513 21.07 -17.05 8.01
N SER A 514 20.33 -16.21 8.74
CA SER A 514 19.86 -16.54 10.10
C SER A 514 18.85 -17.70 10.12
N ASP A 515 18.23 -17.99 8.98
CA ASP A 515 17.39 -19.18 8.74
C ASP A 515 18.00 -19.99 7.58
N PRO A 516 18.83 -21.00 7.87
CA PRO A 516 19.49 -21.79 6.83
C PRO A 516 18.50 -22.59 5.97
N THR A 517 17.30 -22.92 6.47
CA THR A 517 16.28 -23.60 5.66
C THR A 517 15.78 -22.72 4.53
N ARG A 518 15.63 -21.41 4.77
CA ARG A 518 15.15 -20.50 3.73
C ARG A 518 16.18 -20.24 2.62
N SER A 519 17.47 -20.38 2.90
CA SER A 519 18.53 -20.20 1.90
C SER A 519 18.57 -21.27 0.82
N VAL A 520 17.94 -22.42 1.04
CA VAL A 520 17.86 -23.50 0.04
C VAL A 520 16.74 -23.30 -0.99
N PHE A 521 15.93 -22.24 -0.86
CA PHE A 521 14.83 -21.96 -1.76
C PHE A 521 15.17 -20.81 -2.73
N GLU A 522 14.88 -21.02 -4.02
CA GLU A 522 15.16 -20.03 -5.09
C GLU A 522 14.07 -18.99 -5.22
N LYS A 523 12.82 -19.38 -5.01
CA LYS A 523 11.66 -18.58 -5.36
C LYS A 523 10.49 -18.81 -4.41
N THR A 524 9.78 -17.75 -4.10
CA THR A 524 8.45 -17.81 -3.46
C THR A 524 7.37 -17.54 -4.48
N SER A 525 6.25 -18.23 -4.34
CA SER A 525 5.01 -17.94 -5.06
C SER A 525 3.84 -17.98 -4.08
N LYS A 526 2.76 -17.30 -4.42
CA LYS A 526 1.52 -17.32 -3.62
C LYS A 526 0.47 -18.13 -4.36
N MET A 527 -0.27 -18.95 -3.63
CA MET A 527 -1.38 -19.73 -4.17
C MET A 527 -2.55 -19.75 -3.20
N LYS A 528 -3.73 -19.99 -3.73
CA LYS A 528 -4.90 -20.33 -2.91
C LYS A 528 -5.01 -21.85 -2.77
N PRO A 529 -5.55 -22.36 -1.66
CA PRO A 529 -5.91 -23.76 -1.51
C PRO A 529 -6.94 -24.20 -2.57
N VAL A 530 -6.91 -25.47 -2.94
CA VAL A 530 -7.84 -26.03 -3.94
C VAL A 530 -9.17 -26.49 -3.31
N ALA A 531 -9.17 -26.74 -2.01
CA ALA A 531 -10.36 -27.10 -1.25
C ALA A 531 -10.23 -26.70 0.22
N ALA A 532 -11.36 -26.50 0.89
CA ALA A 532 -11.43 -26.26 2.33
C ALA A 532 -12.53 -27.09 2.96
N THR A 533 -12.29 -27.56 4.20
CA THR A 533 -13.29 -28.22 5.06
C THR A 533 -13.21 -27.64 6.47
N ALA A 534 -14.32 -27.58 7.20
CA ALA A 534 -14.36 -26.99 8.53
C ALA A 534 -15.14 -27.86 9.52
N SER A 535 -14.88 -27.67 10.81
CA SER A 535 -15.58 -28.31 11.91
C SER A 535 -17.07 -27.95 11.95
N SER A 536 -17.38 -26.69 11.59
CA SER A 536 -18.75 -26.18 11.50
C SER A 536 -18.85 -25.01 10.52
N TYR A 537 -20.07 -24.62 10.21
CA TYR A 537 -20.36 -23.34 9.54
C TYR A 537 -21.70 -22.78 9.99
N GLU A 538 -21.77 -21.45 10.09
CA GLU A 538 -22.99 -20.72 10.45
C GLU A 538 -24.05 -20.89 9.35
N ARG A 539 -25.23 -21.35 9.72
CA ARG A 539 -26.33 -21.54 8.77
C ARG A 539 -27.07 -20.23 8.52
N ASN A 540 -27.02 -19.76 7.29
CA ASN A 540 -27.74 -18.58 6.87
C ASN A 540 -28.55 -18.89 5.58
N PRO A 541 -29.85 -18.55 5.52
CA PRO A 541 -30.67 -18.88 4.36
C PRO A 541 -30.38 -18.03 3.12
N ILE A 542 -29.62 -16.94 3.26
CA ILE A 542 -29.37 -15.95 2.20
C ILE A 542 -27.89 -15.98 1.77
N LYS A 543 -26.97 -16.22 2.71
CA LYS A 543 -25.51 -16.15 2.46
C LYS A 543 -24.86 -17.51 2.65
N ASN A 544 -23.88 -17.82 1.82
CA ASN A 544 -23.07 -19.02 1.97
C ASN A 544 -21.89 -18.75 2.92
N TYR A 545 -21.82 -19.50 4.02
CA TYR A 545 -20.76 -19.45 5.02
C TYR A 545 -19.97 -20.75 5.12
N GLU A 546 -20.06 -21.61 4.10
CA GLU A 546 -19.34 -22.88 4.03
C GLU A 546 -17.82 -22.67 3.87
N ALA A 547 -17.03 -23.71 4.20
CA ALA A 547 -15.57 -23.62 4.22
C ALA A 547 -14.94 -23.12 2.90
N ASN A 548 -15.46 -23.58 1.75
CA ASN A 548 -14.92 -23.16 0.45
C ASN A 548 -15.14 -21.66 0.14
N SER A 549 -16.01 -20.99 0.87
CA SER A 549 -16.16 -19.53 0.76
C SER A 549 -14.96 -18.73 1.31
N ALA A 550 -14.02 -19.41 1.99
CA ALA A 550 -12.73 -18.81 2.39
C ALA A 550 -11.67 -18.89 1.29
N ILE A 551 -11.97 -19.48 0.13
CA ILE A 551 -11.01 -19.70 -0.98
C ILE A 551 -11.59 -19.36 -2.36
N ASP A 552 -12.75 -18.71 -2.42
CA ASP A 552 -13.46 -18.41 -3.69
C ASP A 552 -13.12 -17.02 -4.25
N GLU A 553 -12.23 -16.27 -3.58
CA GLU A 553 -11.76 -14.95 -3.97
C GLU A 553 -12.88 -13.86 -3.98
N SER A 554 -14.00 -14.13 -3.34
CA SER A 554 -15.12 -13.20 -3.21
C SER A 554 -15.18 -12.60 -1.80
N LEU A 555 -15.47 -11.32 -1.69
CA LEU A 555 -15.77 -10.67 -0.41
C LEU A 555 -17.27 -10.61 -0.09
N ASP A 556 -18.12 -11.10 -1.00
CA ASP A 556 -19.56 -11.30 -0.73
C ASP A 556 -19.81 -12.56 0.06
N THR A 557 -18.85 -13.48 0.06
CA THR A 557 -18.92 -14.79 0.70
C THR A 557 -17.75 -14.95 1.69
N ARG A 558 -17.90 -15.82 2.66
CA ARG A 558 -16.85 -16.14 3.63
C ARG A 558 -17.15 -17.45 4.33
N TRP A 559 -16.15 -18.10 4.90
CA TRP A 559 -16.40 -19.07 5.95
C TRP A 559 -16.72 -18.36 7.26
N ALA A 560 -17.75 -18.81 7.97
CA ALA A 560 -18.01 -18.40 9.35
C ALA A 560 -18.36 -19.66 10.17
N SER A 561 -17.63 -19.90 11.26
CA SER A 561 -17.89 -21.04 12.15
C SER A 561 -19.12 -20.84 13.04
N ASP A 562 -19.58 -21.89 13.67
CA ASP A 562 -20.41 -21.79 14.87
C ASP A 562 -19.69 -20.93 15.94
N TRP A 563 -20.47 -20.36 16.86
CA TRP A 563 -19.94 -19.45 17.89
C TRP A 563 -19.35 -20.21 19.07
N LYS A 564 -18.29 -21.01 18.79
CA LYS A 564 -17.54 -21.81 19.77
C LYS A 564 -16.05 -21.54 19.67
N ASP A 565 -15.32 -21.83 20.73
CA ASP A 565 -13.88 -21.55 20.82
C ASP A 565 -13.04 -22.54 20.01
N GLU A 566 -13.40 -23.84 20.02
CA GLU A 566 -12.60 -24.93 19.45
C GLU A 566 -12.93 -25.25 17.98
N GLU A 567 -13.36 -24.24 17.21
CA GLU A 567 -13.66 -24.41 15.79
C GLU A 567 -12.39 -24.45 14.93
N SER A 568 -12.46 -25.14 13.79
CA SER A 568 -11.31 -25.26 12.91
C SER A 568 -11.69 -25.21 11.43
N ILE A 569 -10.73 -24.81 10.59
CA ILE A 569 -10.80 -24.94 9.15
C ILE A 569 -9.52 -25.57 8.62
N LEU A 570 -9.67 -26.50 7.68
CA LEU A 570 -8.60 -27.24 7.01
C LEU A 570 -8.57 -26.87 5.54
N PHE A 571 -7.41 -26.47 5.06
CA PHE A 571 -7.13 -26.15 3.67
C PHE A 571 -6.31 -27.26 3.01
N ASP A 572 -6.70 -27.70 1.81
CA ASP A 572 -5.94 -28.63 0.97
C ASP A 572 -5.26 -27.87 -0.17
N LEU A 573 -3.96 -28.00 -0.30
CA LEU A 573 -3.15 -27.38 -1.37
C LEU A 573 -3.16 -28.21 -2.66
N GLY A 574 -3.79 -29.39 -2.66
CA GLY A 574 -3.82 -30.33 -3.78
C GLY A 574 -2.62 -31.26 -3.83
N GLU A 575 -1.42 -30.76 -3.58
CA GLU A 575 -0.17 -31.52 -3.52
C GLU A 575 0.72 -31.05 -2.37
N SER A 576 1.71 -31.87 -2.00
CA SER A 576 2.66 -31.54 -0.94
C SER A 576 3.74 -30.62 -1.50
N GLN A 577 3.94 -29.45 -0.87
CA GLN A 577 4.96 -28.48 -1.23
C GLN A 577 5.51 -27.79 0.02
N TYR A 578 6.64 -27.10 -0.11
CA TYR A 578 7.17 -26.30 0.98
C TYR A 578 6.37 -25.01 1.12
N VAL A 579 5.96 -24.70 2.35
CA VAL A 579 5.18 -23.51 2.74
C VAL A 579 5.83 -22.85 3.94
N ASP A 580 5.74 -21.51 4.03
CA ASP A 580 6.34 -20.75 5.13
C ASP A 580 5.52 -19.53 5.58
N ARG A 581 4.41 -19.21 4.88
CA ARG A 581 3.56 -18.08 5.23
C ARG A 581 2.11 -18.35 4.87
N LEU A 582 1.22 -17.88 5.73
CA LEU A 582 -0.21 -17.75 5.48
C LEU A 582 -0.63 -16.28 5.57
N GLU A 583 -1.45 -15.87 4.63
CA GLU A 583 -2.07 -14.55 4.63
C GLU A 583 -3.58 -14.74 4.66
N PHE A 584 -4.18 -14.34 5.78
CA PHE A 584 -5.62 -14.40 5.97
C PHE A 584 -6.26 -13.02 5.86
N LEU A 585 -7.41 -12.96 5.24
CA LEU A 585 -8.34 -11.88 5.41
C LEU A 585 -9.52 -12.37 6.28
N PHE A 586 -9.52 -11.98 7.54
CA PHE A 586 -10.60 -12.27 8.46
C PHE A 586 -11.74 -11.23 8.33
N GLU A 587 -12.96 -11.66 8.63
CA GLU A 587 -14.04 -10.75 9.01
C GLU A 587 -14.04 -10.54 10.53
N ASN A 588 -13.87 -11.64 11.28
CA ASN A 588 -14.04 -11.61 12.73
C ASN A 588 -13.09 -12.59 13.44
N ASN A 589 -12.79 -12.31 14.71
CA ASN A 589 -11.90 -13.09 15.56
C ASN A 589 -10.46 -13.25 15.04
N TYR A 590 -9.96 -12.29 14.22
CA TYR A 590 -8.55 -12.24 13.83
C TYR A 590 -7.60 -12.06 15.04
N ASN A 591 -8.08 -11.43 16.11
CA ASN A 591 -7.37 -11.19 17.37
C ASN A 591 -7.66 -12.25 18.46
N ALA A 592 -8.22 -13.40 18.07
CA ALA A 592 -8.45 -14.56 18.94
C ALA A 592 -7.13 -15.31 19.25
N LYS A 593 -7.20 -16.27 20.15
CA LYS A 593 -6.13 -17.25 20.34
C LYS A 593 -6.40 -18.46 19.45
N TYR A 594 -5.45 -18.81 18.59
CA TYR A 594 -5.53 -19.97 17.70
C TYR A 594 -4.14 -20.47 17.30
N SER A 595 -4.06 -21.64 16.70
CA SER A 595 -2.81 -22.25 16.24
C SER A 595 -2.90 -22.74 14.81
N ILE A 596 -1.75 -22.79 14.14
CA ILE A 596 -1.60 -23.29 12.78
C ILE A 596 -0.88 -24.63 12.83
N TRP A 597 -1.47 -25.60 12.14
CA TRP A 597 -0.98 -26.98 12.03
C TRP A 597 -0.84 -27.34 10.56
N VAL A 598 0.17 -28.14 10.25
CA VAL A 598 0.43 -28.63 8.89
C VAL A 598 0.58 -30.14 8.85
N SER A 599 0.24 -30.74 7.71
CA SER A 599 0.37 -32.18 7.47
C SER A 599 0.65 -32.47 5.99
N GLU A 600 1.39 -33.54 5.68
CA GLU A 600 1.54 -34.02 4.30
C GLU A 600 0.44 -35.01 3.89
N ASP A 601 -0.13 -35.77 4.84
CA ASP A 601 -1.07 -36.86 4.60
C ASP A 601 -2.50 -36.58 5.09
N GLY A 602 -2.73 -35.46 5.82
CA GLY A 602 -4.00 -35.09 6.41
C GLY A 602 -4.35 -35.87 7.71
N GLN A 603 -3.42 -36.63 8.27
CA GLN A 603 -3.60 -37.40 9.50
C GLN A 603 -2.61 -36.96 10.58
N ASP A 604 -1.34 -36.93 10.26
CA ASP A 604 -0.28 -36.55 11.18
C ASP A 604 -0.03 -35.05 11.09
N PHE A 605 -0.61 -34.29 12.02
CA PHE A 605 -0.48 -32.84 12.09
C PHE A 605 0.60 -32.42 13.08
N ARG A 606 1.47 -31.47 12.66
CA ARG A 606 2.40 -30.78 13.55
C ARG A 606 2.07 -29.29 13.63
N GLN A 607 2.19 -28.71 14.81
CA GLN A 607 2.00 -27.29 15.02
C GLN A 607 3.20 -26.52 14.49
N VAL A 608 2.96 -25.46 13.70
CA VAL A 608 4.00 -24.59 13.14
C VAL A 608 3.94 -23.16 13.68
N SER A 609 2.77 -22.74 14.17
CA SER A 609 2.61 -21.40 14.77
C SER A 609 1.53 -21.42 15.85
N SER A 610 1.66 -20.51 16.83
CA SER A 610 0.67 -20.27 17.88
C SER A 610 0.48 -18.77 18.00
N ILE A 611 -0.77 -18.33 17.87
CA ILE A 611 -1.18 -16.94 17.90
C ILE A 611 -1.83 -16.64 19.27
N SER A 612 -1.27 -15.66 19.98
CA SER A 612 -1.83 -15.21 21.24
C SER A 612 -3.02 -14.29 21.04
N LYS A 613 -3.94 -14.26 22.01
CA LYS A 613 -5.07 -13.32 21.98
C LYS A 613 -4.59 -11.88 21.90
N ASN A 614 -5.23 -11.09 21.05
CA ASN A 614 -4.87 -9.70 20.73
C ASN A 614 -3.47 -9.52 20.10
N GLN A 615 -2.90 -10.55 19.52
CA GLN A 615 -1.64 -10.42 18.77
C GLN A 615 -1.81 -9.60 17.50
N PHE A 616 -2.90 -9.80 16.76
CA PHE A 616 -3.23 -9.05 15.56
C PHE A 616 -4.28 -7.97 15.86
N GLN A 617 -4.14 -6.80 15.24
CA GLN A 617 -5.03 -5.64 15.43
C GLN A 617 -5.83 -5.31 14.18
N THR A 618 -5.52 -5.93 13.06
CA THR A 618 -6.17 -5.73 11.77
C THR A 618 -6.68 -7.06 11.22
N PRO A 619 -7.70 -7.05 10.33
CA PRO A 619 -8.24 -8.27 9.74
C PRO A 619 -7.29 -8.94 8.72
N ASN A 620 -6.30 -8.22 8.18
CA ASN A 620 -5.24 -8.82 7.36
C ASN A 620 -4.17 -9.40 8.28
N VAL A 621 -4.06 -10.71 8.30
CA VAL A 621 -3.22 -11.45 9.24
C VAL A 621 -2.18 -12.24 8.48
N ASN A 622 -0.91 -11.87 8.63
CA ASN A 622 0.22 -12.60 8.06
C ASN A 622 0.87 -13.48 9.14
N ILE A 623 0.94 -14.77 8.90
CA ILE A 623 1.51 -15.76 9.83
C ILE A 623 2.69 -16.44 9.15
N ASP A 624 3.88 -16.15 9.63
CA ASP A 624 5.12 -16.74 9.17
C ASP A 624 5.56 -17.90 10.07
N PHE A 625 6.17 -18.93 9.48
CA PHE A 625 6.74 -20.09 10.17
C PHE A 625 7.90 -20.68 9.37
N PRO A 626 8.79 -21.49 9.97
CA PRO A 626 9.89 -22.11 9.24
C PRO A 626 9.40 -22.92 8.04
N ALA A 627 10.14 -22.87 6.92
CA ALA A 627 9.80 -23.59 5.70
C ALA A 627 9.50 -25.07 6.00
N THR A 628 8.31 -25.49 5.67
CA THR A 628 7.75 -26.76 6.11
C THR A 628 7.02 -27.44 4.96
N LYS A 629 7.28 -28.73 4.74
CA LYS A 629 6.58 -29.50 3.72
C LYS A 629 5.19 -29.85 4.18
N ALA A 630 4.17 -29.49 3.39
CA ALA A 630 2.77 -29.70 3.72
C ALA A 630 1.89 -29.75 2.46
N ARG A 631 0.82 -30.55 2.53
CA ARG A 631 -0.33 -30.48 1.65
C ARG A 631 -1.55 -29.89 2.37
N TYR A 632 -1.65 -30.15 3.65
CA TYR A 632 -2.80 -29.73 4.46
C TYR A 632 -2.36 -28.70 5.49
N ILE A 633 -3.15 -27.64 5.62
CA ILE A 633 -2.93 -26.58 6.60
C ILE A 633 -4.23 -26.43 7.42
N LYS A 634 -4.14 -26.47 8.74
CA LYS A 634 -5.28 -26.32 9.63
C LYS A 634 -5.11 -25.11 10.54
N LEU A 635 -6.10 -24.22 10.55
CA LEU A 635 -6.29 -23.26 11.63
C LEU A 635 -7.18 -23.89 12.70
N GLN A 636 -6.67 -23.95 13.93
CA GLN A 636 -7.39 -24.47 15.10
C GLN A 636 -7.64 -23.34 16.09
N GLY A 637 -8.89 -22.96 16.26
CA GLY A 637 -9.33 -22.03 17.30
C GLY A 637 -9.14 -22.60 18.70
N GLU A 638 -8.79 -21.73 19.66
CA GLU A 638 -8.59 -22.08 21.07
C GLU A 638 -9.42 -21.17 22.00
N GLU A 639 -9.45 -19.85 21.74
CA GLU A 639 -10.23 -18.90 22.52
C GLU A 639 -10.63 -17.71 21.63
N ARG A 640 -11.93 -17.47 21.47
CA ARG A 640 -12.44 -16.34 20.69
C ARG A 640 -12.14 -14.99 21.39
N ALA A 641 -11.93 -13.95 20.61
CA ALA A 641 -11.76 -12.60 21.11
C ALA A 641 -13.11 -11.90 21.42
N ASN A 642 -14.19 -12.35 20.77
CA ASN A 642 -15.53 -11.79 20.91
C ASN A 642 -16.61 -12.89 20.83
N ARG A 643 -17.89 -12.49 20.87
CA ARG A 643 -19.04 -13.42 20.90
C ARG A 643 -19.33 -14.19 19.61
N TYR A 644 -18.75 -13.75 18.48
CA TYR A 644 -19.00 -14.37 17.17
C TYR A 644 -18.08 -15.56 16.93
N GLY A 645 -18.32 -16.35 15.88
CA GLY A 645 -17.42 -17.40 15.41
C GLY A 645 -16.19 -16.84 14.69
N TYR A 646 -15.24 -17.72 14.34
CA TYR A 646 -14.17 -17.38 13.43
C TYR A 646 -14.76 -17.14 12.05
N SER A 647 -14.28 -16.14 11.34
CA SER A 647 -14.82 -15.81 10.04
C SER A 647 -13.71 -15.30 9.11
N ILE A 648 -13.57 -15.97 7.96
CA ILE A 648 -12.47 -15.74 7.01
C ILE A 648 -13.06 -15.53 5.63
N TYR A 649 -12.72 -14.39 5.00
CA TYR A 649 -13.04 -14.09 3.61
C TYR A 649 -12.09 -14.79 2.65
N ASN A 650 -10.79 -14.80 2.96
CA ASN A 650 -9.80 -15.35 2.05
C ASN A 650 -8.54 -15.84 2.74
N VAL A 651 -7.81 -16.73 2.08
CA VAL A 651 -6.48 -17.19 2.50
C VAL A 651 -5.58 -17.40 1.30
N LEU A 652 -4.33 -16.93 1.42
CA LEU A 652 -3.24 -17.23 0.52
C LEU A 652 -2.12 -17.94 1.27
N VAL A 653 -1.44 -18.82 0.56
CA VAL A 653 -0.32 -19.60 1.07
C VAL A 653 0.91 -19.30 0.25
N THR A 654 2.00 -18.89 0.88
CA THR A 654 3.28 -18.75 0.19
C THR A 654 3.96 -20.10 0.09
N THR A 655 4.27 -20.50 -1.13
CA THR A 655 4.96 -21.75 -1.46
C THR A 655 6.39 -21.47 -1.90
N LEU A 656 7.30 -22.37 -1.56
CA LEU A 656 8.71 -22.26 -1.84
C LEU A 656 9.14 -23.32 -2.85
N LEU A 657 10.04 -22.93 -3.76
CA LEU A 657 10.70 -23.83 -4.69
C LEU A 657 12.09 -24.16 -4.15
N GLU A 658 12.34 -25.44 -3.90
CA GLU A 658 13.65 -25.91 -3.45
C GLU A 658 14.72 -25.67 -4.52
N ARG A 659 15.86 -25.11 -4.14
CA ARG A 659 17.02 -24.98 -5.04
C ARG A 659 17.52 -26.36 -5.44
N LYS A 660 17.67 -26.58 -6.74
CA LYS A 660 18.21 -27.82 -7.30
C LYS A 660 19.72 -27.88 -7.20
#